data_5345b8f680e734c6c022e2bb505b8f64
#
_entry.id   5345b8f680e734c6c022e2bb505b8f64
#
_cell.length_a   1.000
_cell.length_b   1.000
_cell.length_c   1.000
_cell.angle_alpha   90.00
_cell.angle_beta   90.00
_cell.angle_gamma   90.00
#
_symmetry.space_group_name_H-M   'P 1'
#
loop_
_entity.id
_entity.type
_entity.pdbx_description
1 polymer ?
#
loop_
_entity_poly.entity_id
_entity_poly.type
_entity_poly.pdbx_seq_one_letter_code
_entity_poly.pdbx_strand_id
1 'polypeptide(L)'
;MTQPLLQGRVLLVSAGLVALAMLLAGAFGLRGPAAGEAVQLRQAQLWRSDSPRWAPPAALASADDAVLDASTPWSDVDLPYGGDRAVSGSGDLAAAPPEVRWFRAVVPPEALVPTPQGARLYIPRWQTVGTVAVYVDGKLAWQTRGSRVWNSFNRPVWLDLGGLAQPGRPLQVHVRMASQQGVGGALSSLWAGPAESLRLSWRLRSLLQADLVVYTAGSYLVLGLFALALWTLQRRRGDVVFLLFFLMSLCQLLGSLQFMVDGEGLALSDGWFSWLTLAGLMGATVAAFHFLCLMQRRRRPWLARVLQGYVGTVLLVAVPLWGPAHETILPLLRLLMVPPEILVLCMAVAGAWRMRDGGSTMLAVWMLLSFPIGFHDLALQSYLISIESIYLTPYVYLGLFTLFLLVAYRRYNGALAVAENANLHLAERLKAQEAELAQAHERLLAVEREQTLMQERQRLMREMHDGVGSSLMSALRVVEFNQAGTVDLVQLLQECIDDLKLSIDSLEPLDCDLLALLAGLRYRLGPRLEGAGLRLHWEVSDLPALPWLDAQAALHVLRILQEVLTNIIKHSGAREITVRTAQVPLDGRAGVQVLVEDDGHPFDRARAPTEGRKGLANMRTRALALQARLDWAPLAGGNRFTLWMPLERAGP
;
A
#
# COMPACT_ATOMS: atom_id res chain seq x y z
N MET A 1 -16.26 -4.51 22.11
CA MET A 1 -17.37 -5.43 21.81
C MET A 1 -18.55 -4.84 21.03
N THR A 2 -18.62 -3.56 20.79
CA THR A 2 -19.77 -2.86 20.14
C THR A 2 -19.67 -2.74 18.61
N GLN A 3 -18.51 -2.85 18.00
CA GLN A 3 -18.31 -2.75 16.54
C GLN A 3 -18.96 -3.88 15.69
N PRO A 4 -18.94 -5.17 16.07
CA PRO A 4 -19.51 -6.21 15.21
C PRO A 4 -21.05 -6.14 15.12
N LEU A 5 -21.73 -5.65 16.14
CA LEU A 5 -23.20 -5.50 16.16
C LEU A 5 -23.67 -4.33 15.27
N LEU A 6 -22.94 -3.23 15.26
CA LEU A 6 -23.24 -2.06 14.41
C LEU A 6 -23.05 -2.41 12.93
N GLN A 7 -22.01 -3.15 12.61
CA GLN A 7 -21.69 -3.59 11.24
C GLN A 7 -22.71 -4.63 10.72
N GLY A 8 -23.22 -5.51 11.57
CA GLY A 8 -24.32 -6.42 11.23
C GLY A 8 -25.62 -5.69 10.89
N ARG A 9 -25.93 -4.62 11.62
CA ARG A 9 -27.13 -3.77 11.37
C ARG A 9 -27.01 -3.00 10.05
N VAL A 10 -25.87 -2.42 9.74
CA VAL A 10 -25.64 -1.71 8.46
C VAL A 10 -25.80 -2.66 7.27
N LEU A 11 -25.33 -3.89 7.41
CA LEU A 11 -25.45 -4.95 6.40
C LEU A 11 -26.92 -5.37 6.18
N LEU A 12 -27.67 -5.57 7.25
CA LEU A 12 -29.09 -5.89 7.18
C LEU A 12 -29.92 -4.73 6.57
N VAL A 13 -29.56 -3.50 6.92
CA VAL A 13 -30.21 -2.31 6.35
C VAL A 13 -29.91 -2.17 4.87
N SER A 14 -28.66 -2.36 4.43
CA SER A 14 -28.31 -2.28 3.00
C SER A 14 -28.95 -3.40 2.17
N ALA A 15 -29.01 -4.63 2.68
CA ALA A 15 -29.73 -5.72 2.03
C ALA A 15 -31.24 -5.46 1.99
N GLY A 16 -31.81 -4.94 3.07
CA GLY A 16 -33.20 -4.51 3.13
C GLY A 16 -33.53 -3.40 2.14
N LEU A 17 -32.66 -2.42 1.99
CA LEU A 17 -32.79 -1.34 1.00
C LEU A 17 -32.73 -1.84 -0.43
N VAL A 18 -31.83 -2.78 -0.75
CA VAL A 18 -31.75 -3.39 -2.08
C VAL A 18 -32.99 -4.25 -2.36
N ALA A 19 -33.44 -5.06 -1.40
CA ALA A 19 -34.67 -5.84 -1.51
C ALA A 19 -35.91 -4.93 -1.67
N LEU A 20 -35.97 -3.85 -0.90
CA LEU A 20 -37.02 -2.85 -1.02
C LEU A 20 -36.97 -2.14 -2.38
N ALA A 21 -35.79 -1.78 -2.86
CA ALA A 21 -35.62 -1.21 -4.20
C ALA A 21 -36.08 -2.17 -5.30
N MET A 22 -35.80 -3.48 -5.17
CA MET A 22 -36.30 -4.50 -6.08
C MET A 22 -37.83 -4.64 -6.04
N LEU A 23 -38.42 -4.66 -4.85
CA LEU A 23 -39.88 -4.71 -4.66
C LEU A 23 -40.54 -3.46 -5.22
N LEU A 24 -39.97 -2.29 -4.96
CA LEU A 24 -40.45 -1.03 -5.52
C LEU A 24 -40.32 -1.00 -7.04
N ALA A 25 -39.19 -1.44 -7.58
CA ALA A 25 -38.96 -1.54 -9.03
C ALA A 25 -40.00 -2.48 -9.67
N GLY A 26 -40.27 -3.64 -9.05
CA GLY A 26 -41.33 -4.56 -9.49
C GLY A 26 -42.72 -3.90 -9.42
N ALA A 27 -43.04 -3.28 -8.31
CA ALA A 27 -44.35 -2.64 -8.10
C ALA A 27 -44.59 -1.41 -9.00
N PHE A 28 -43.56 -0.59 -9.23
CA PHE A 28 -43.66 0.58 -10.13
C PHE A 28 -43.63 0.17 -11.61
N GLY A 29 -42.89 -0.87 -11.97
CA GLY A 29 -42.89 -1.39 -13.33
C GLY A 29 -44.20 -2.01 -13.76
N LEU A 30 -45.04 -2.44 -12.80
CA LEU A 30 -46.37 -3.00 -13.01
C LEU A 30 -47.51 -1.96 -13.08
N ARG A 31 -47.26 -0.71 -12.63
CA ARG A 31 -48.26 0.35 -12.71
C ARG A 31 -48.31 0.89 -14.15
N GLY A 32 -49.44 0.72 -14.76
CA GLY A 32 -49.77 1.41 -16.01
C GLY A 32 -49.81 2.94 -15.83
N PRO A 33 -49.93 3.68 -16.93
CA PRO A 33 -50.16 5.13 -16.88
C PRO A 33 -51.40 5.47 -16.01
N ALA A 34 -51.39 6.69 -15.43
CA ALA A 34 -52.52 7.15 -14.66
C ALA A 34 -53.83 7.14 -15.52
N ALA A 35 -54.89 6.61 -14.97
CA ALA A 35 -56.18 6.58 -15.65
C ALA A 35 -56.72 8.01 -15.88
N GLY A 36 -57.07 8.33 -17.11
CA GLY A 36 -57.78 9.57 -17.40
C GLY A 36 -57.54 10.17 -18.79
N GLU A 37 -56.29 10.08 -19.31
CA GLU A 37 -55.96 10.69 -20.61
C GLU A 37 -55.39 9.71 -21.62
N ALA A 38 -54.91 8.55 -21.17
CA ALA A 38 -54.37 7.51 -22.02
C ALA A 38 -55.30 6.29 -22.06
N VAL A 39 -55.47 5.72 -23.23
CA VAL A 39 -56.29 4.52 -23.48
C VAL A 39 -55.42 3.30 -23.49
N GLN A 40 -55.76 2.31 -22.64
CA GLN A 40 -55.14 0.98 -22.68
C GLN A 40 -55.91 0.05 -23.62
N LEU A 41 -55.28 -0.42 -24.65
CA LEU A 41 -55.82 -1.40 -25.58
C LEU A 41 -55.49 -2.80 -25.02
N ARG A 42 -56.51 -3.45 -24.44
CA ARG A 42 -56.41 -4.80 -23.86
C ARG A 42 -56.95 -5.89 -24.78
N GLN A 43 -57.51 -5.54 -25.91
CA GLN A 43 -58.02 -6.45 -26.92
C GLN A 43 -57.37 -6.14 -28.24
N ALA A 44 -57.00 -7.18 -28.94
CA ALA A 44 -56.44 -7.13 -30.31
C ALA A 44 -56.98 -8.31 -31.11
N GLN A 45 -56.86 -8.20 -32.39
CA GLN A 45 -57.15 -9.30 -33.28
C GLN A 45 -55.83 -9.94 -33.74
N LEU A 46 -55.76 -11.25 -33.69
CA LEU A 46 -54.60 -12.05 -34.03
C LEU A 46 -54.86 -12.81 -35.35
N TRP A 47 -53.91 -12.74 -36.24
CA TRP A 47 -53.85 -13.61 -37.41
C TRP A 47 -52.48 -14.28 -37.51
N ARG A 48 -52.44 -15.59 -37.82
CA ARG A 48 -51.21 -16.34 -38.06
C ARG A 48 -51.03 -16.45 -39.57
N SER A 49 -49.88 -15.98 -40.06
CA SER A 49 -49.52 -15.96 -41.46
C SER A 49 -48.47 -17.03 -41.75
N ASP A 50 -48.59 -17.68 -42.89
CA ASP A 50 -47.61 -18.65 -43.37
C ASP A 50 -46.46 -18.01 -44.16
N SER A 51 -46.22 -16.70 -43.96
CA SER A 51 -45.14 -15.97 -44.63
C SER A 51 -43.78 -16.55 -44.32
N PRO A 52 -42.95 -16.85 -45.29
CA PRO A 52 -41.60 -17.40 -45.10
C PRO A 52 -40.56 -16.31 -44.76
N ARG A 53 -40.97 -15.04 -44.71
CA ARG A 53 -40.05 -13.89 -44.61
C ARG A 53 -39.83 -13.43 -43.20
N TRP A 54 -38.54 -13.30 -42.82
CA TRP A 54 -38.13 -12.68 -41.56
C TRP A 54 -38.26 -11.16 -41.61
N ALA A 55 -37.83 -10.55 -42.69
CA ALA A 55 -37.86 -9.10 -42.85
C ALA A 55 -39.30 -8.58 -42.96
N PRO A 56 -39.68 -7.54 -42.22
CA PRO A 56 -40.97 -6.91 -42.34
C PRO A 56 -41.07 -6.17 -43.67
N PRO A 57 -42.25 -6.21 -44.36
CA PRO A 57 -42.47 -5.44 -45.58
C PRO A 57 -42.45 -3.94 -45.30
N ALA A 58 -42.08 -3.13 -46.29
CA ALA A 58 -42.02 -1.66 -46.14
C ALA A 58 -43.41 -1.01 -45.95
N ALA A 59 -44.44 -1.63 -46.47
CA ALA A 59 -45.84 -1.22 -46.29
C ALA A 59 -46.75 -2.43 -46.36
N LEU A 60 -47.91 -2.40 -45.70
CA LEU A 60 -48.86 -3.50 -45.73
C LEU A 60 -49.40 -3.79 -47.12
N ALA A 61 -49.57 -2.77 -47.95
CA ALA A 61 -50.03 -2.93 -49.36
C ALA A 61 -49.02 -3.65 -50.27
N SER A 62 -47.73 -3.73 -49.86
CA SER A 62 -46.66 -4.43 -50.58
C SER A 62 -46.33 -5.79 -49.96
N ALA A 63 -47.07 -6.21 -48.94
CA ALA A 63 -46.86 -7.48 -48.28
C ALA A 63 -47.34 -8.61 -49.17
N ASP A 64 -46.41 -9.51 -49.58
CA ASP A 64 -46.78 -10.85 -50.10
C ASP A 64 -47.45 -11.72 -49.02
N ASP A 65 -47.53 -11.25 -47.81
CA ASP A 65 -48.36 -11.79 -46.72
C ASP A 65 -49.83 -11.44 -47.07
N ALA A 66 -50.38 -12.10 -48.01
CA ALA A 66 -51.73 -11.95 -48.51
C ALA A 66 -52.52 -10.89 -47.78
N VAL A 67 -52.56 -9.72 -48.40
CA VAL A 67 -53.52 -8.69 -48.17
C VAL A 67 -54.32 -8.85 -46.87
N LEU A 68 -54.03 -8.01 -45.87
CA LEU A 68 -54.90 -7.87 -44.72
C LEU A 68 -56.27 -7.32 -45.22
N ASP A 69 -56.96 -8.11 -45.95
CA ASP A 69 -58.29 -7.77 -46.53
C ASP A 69 -59.43 -8.20 -45.61
N ALA A 70 -60.63 -7.92 -45.99
CA ALA A 70 -61.81 -8.28 -45.24
C ALA A 70 -62.03 -9.81 -45.09
N SER A 71 -61.34 -10.65 -45.85
CA SER A 71 -61.41 -12.12 -45.81
C SER A 71 -60.40 -12.76 -44.87
N THR A 72 -59.44 -11.98 -44.26
CA THR A 72 -58.44 -12.50 -43.37
C THR A 72 -59.11 -13.07 -42.10
N PRO A 73 -58.82 -14.31 -41.68
CA PRO A 73 -59.45 -14.95 -40.55
C PRO A 73 -58.84 -14.44 -39.21
N TRP A 74 -59.24 -13.26 -38.77
CA TRP A 74 -58.85 -12.68 -37.50
C TRP A 74 -59.54 -13.38 -36.35
N SER A 75 -58.83 -13.64 -35.27
CA SER A 75 -59.35 -14.12 -33.98
C SER A 75 -59.12 -13.09 -32.90
N ASP A 76 -60.08 -12.84 -32.06
CA ASP A 76 -59.94 -11.91 -30.94
C ASP A 76 -59.05 -12.52 -29.87
N VAL A 77 -58.11 -11.71 -29.35
CA VAL A 77 -57.18 -12.10 -28.28
C VAL A 77 -57.08 -10.99 -27.26
N ASP A 78 -56.87 -11.39 -25.99
CA ASP A 78 -56.60 -10.45 -24.91
C ASP A 78 -55.13 -10.10 -24.85
N LEU A 79 -54.83 -8.85 -24.55
CA LEU A 79 -53.51 -8.33 -24.24
C LEU A 79 -53.36 -8.09 -22.74
N PRO A 80 -52.24 -8.48 -22.10
CA PRO A 80 -51.03 -9.01 -22.70
C PRO A 80 -51.16 -10.46 -23.20
N TYR A 81 -50.68 -10.71 -24.43
CA TYR A 81 -50.68 -12.01 -25.08
C TYR A 81 -49.38 -12.75 -24.86
N GLY A 82 -49.44 -14.01 -24.49
CA GLY A 82 -48.31 -14.95 -24.46
C GLY A 82 -48.61 -16.14 -25.39
N GLY A 83 -47.84 -16.31 -26.44
CA GLY A 83 -47.98 -17.45 -27.36
C GLY A 83 -47.37 -18.72 -26.77
N ASP A 84 -48.00 -19.86 -27.02
CA ASP A 84 -47.53 -21.17 -26.57
C ASP A 84 -46.09 -21.43 -27.06
N ARG A 85 -45.22 -21.78 -26.13
CA ARG A 85 -43.94 -22.39 -26.46
C ARG A 85 -44.15 -23.89 -26.64
N ALA A 86 -44.10 -24.35 -27.86
CA ALA A 86 -44.06 -25.78 -28.12
C ALA A 86 -42.62 -26.25 -27.84
N VAL A 87 -42.46 -27.30 -27.05
CA VAL A 87 -41.22 -28.08 -27.03
C VAL A 87 -41.20 -28.84 -28.37
N SER A 88 -40.74 -28.17 -29.41
CA SER A 88 -40.92 -28.64 -30.77
C SER A 88 -39.97 -29.73 -31.11
N GLY A 89 -40.52 -30.63 -31.89
CA GLY A 89 -39.91 -31.77 -32.44
C GLY A 89 -38.68 -31.54 -33.33
N SER A 90 -38.09 -32.63 -33.63
CA SER A 90 -36.95 -32.93 -34.48
C SER A 90 -36.99 -32.26 -35.85
N GLY A 91 -36.52 -31.02 -35.97
CA GLY A 91 -36.32 -30.35 -37.25
C GLY A 91 -35.19 -29.33 -37.18
N ASP A 92 -34.60 -28.98 -38.31
CA ASP A 92 -33.63 -27.89 -38.43
C ASP A 92 -34.35 -26.53 -38.21
N LEU A 93 -34.45 -26.12 -36.94
CA LEU A 93 -35.13 -24.88 -36.54
C LEU A 93 -34.48 -23.62 -37.13
N ALA A 94 -33.21 -23.69 -37.50
CA ALA A 94 -32.47 -22.55 -38.06
C ALA A 94 -32.88 -22.28 -39.53
N ALA A 95 -33.15 -23.35 -40.30
CA ALA A 95 -33.58 -23.28 -41.68
C ALA A 95 -35.12 -23.16 -41.84
N ALA A 96 -35.87 -23.42 -40.78
CA ALA A 96 -37.32 -23.33 -40.80
C ALA A 96 -37.81 -21.88 -41.04
N PRO A 97 -38.88 -21.69 -41.84
CA PRO A 97 -39.50 -20.39 -42.02
C PRO A 97 -39.99 -19.84 -40.68
N PRO A 98 -40.05 -18.50 -40.49
CA PRO A 98 -40.57 -17.91 -39.26
C PRO A 98 -42.06 -18.24 -39.07
N GLU A 99 -42.46 -18.30 -37.82
CA GLU A 99 -43.89 -18.25 -37.44
C GLU A 99 -44.30 -16.79 -37.35
N VAL A 100 -45.11 -16.30 -38.29
CA VAL A 100 -45.50 -14.88 -38.33
C VAL A 100 -46.88 -14.70 -37.73
N ARG A 101 -46.97 -13.83 -36.73
CA ARG A 101 -48.20 -13.41 -36.08
C ARG A 101 -48.41 -11.93 -36.32
N TRP A 102 -49.64 -11.59 -36.76
CA TRP A 102 -50.10 -10.22 -36.90
C TRP A 102 -51.12 -9.91 -35.83
N PHE A 103 -50.89 -8.83 -35.12
CA PHE A 103 -51.83 -8.27 -34.15
C PHE A 103 -52.41 -6.97 -34.72
N ARG A 104 -53.73 -6.84 -34.73
CA ARG A 104 -54.43 -5.64 -35.15
C ARG A 104 -55.16 -5.02 -33.95
N ALA A 105 -54.87 -3.77 -33.65
CA ALA A 105 -55.54 -2.99 -32.60
C ALA A 105 -56.01 -1.66 -33.18
N VAL A 106 -57.11 -1.16 -32.66
CA VAL A 106 -57.71 0.12 -33.10
C VAL A 106 -57.51 1.13 -31.98
N VAL A 107 -56.83 2.20 -32.28
CA VAL A 107 -56.65 3.35 -31.39
C VAL A 107 -57.85 4.28 -31.56
N PRO A 108 -58.67 4.51 -30.52
CA PRO A 108 -59.83 5.35 -30.64
C PRO A 108 -59.48 6.83 -30.76
N PRO A 109 -60.32 7.65 -31.42
CA PRO A 109 -60.03 9.06 -31.66
C PRO A 109 -59.78 9.89 -30.37
N GLU A 110 -60.38 9.47 -29.25
CA GLU A 110 -60.23 10.12 -27.95
C GLU A 110 -58.76 10.07 -27.46
N ALA A 111 -58.03 9.04 -27.82
CA ALA A 111 -56.61 8.92 -27.49
C ALA A 111 -55.69 9.76 -28.39
N LEU A 112 -56.22 10.31 -29.47
CA LEU A 112 -55.45 11.04 -30.51
C LEU A 112 -55.65 12.56 -30.40
N VAL A 113 -56.02 13.06 -29.22
CA VAL A 113 -56.24 14.50 -28.98
C VAL A 113 -54.94 15.27 -29.30
N PRO A 114 -55.02 16.33 -30.11
CA PRO A 114 -53.87 17.16 -30.41
C PRO A 114 -53.34 17.82 -29.16
N THR A 115 -52.11 17.49 -28.76
CA THR A 115 -51.39 18.13 -27.68
C THR A 115 -50.08 18.72 -28.19
N PRO A 116 -49.49 19.70 -27.52
CA PRO A 116 -48.22 20.31 -27.97
C PRO A 116 -47.10 19.31 -28.18
N GLN A 117 -47.12 18.16 -27.46
CA GLN A 117 -46.11 17.10 -27.54
C GLN A 117 -46.56 15.92 -28.41
N GLY A 118 -47.75 15.97 -29.01
CA GLY A 118 -48.35 14.95 -29.85
C GLY A 118 -48.83 13.72 -29.09
N ALA A 119 -49.60 12.89 -29.81
CA ALA A 119 -50.06 11.60 -29.30
C ALA A 119 -48.96 10.54 -29.51
N ARG A 120 -48.87 9.58 -28.59
CA ARG A 120 -47.87 8.51 -28.60
C ARG A 120 -48.52 7.14 -28.51
N LEU A 121 -47.92 6.17 -29.18
CA LEU A 121 -48.13 4.75 -28.92
C LEU A 121 -46.99 4.25 -28.03
N TYR A 122 -47.34 3.64 -26.93
CA TYR A 122 -46.42 3.03 -25.99
C TYR A 122 -46.71 1.54 -25.86
N ILE A 123 -45.70 0.69 -26.15
CA ILE A 123 -45.75 -0.76 -25.97
C ILE A 123 -44.74 -1.08 -24.86
N PRO A 124 -45.20 -1.42 -23.65
CA PRO A 124 -44.35 -1.69 -22.48
C PRO A 124 -43.30 -2.76 -22.74
N ARG A 125 -43.68 -3.83 -23.44
CA ARG A 125 -42.80 -4.95 -23.74
C ARG A 125 -43.31 -5.82 -24.87
N TRP A 126 -42.40 -6.36 -25.62
CA TRP A 126 -42.59 -7.45 -26.53
C TRP A 126 -41.45 -8.46 -26.37
N GLN A 127 -41.65 -9.71 -26.68
CA GLN A 127 -40.60 -10.72 -26.55
C GLN A 127 -40.77 -11.80 -27.58
N THR A 128 -39.71 -12.02 -28.38
CA THR A 128 -39.60 -13.14 -29.29
C THR A 128 -38.14 -13.38 -29.65
N VAL A 129 -37.79 -14.57 -30.12
CA VAL A 129 -36.57 -14.85 -30.86
C VAL A 129 -36.89 -14.60 -32.34
N GLY A 130 -36.61 -13.36 -32.77
CA GLY A 130 -37.01 -12.94 -34.13
C GLY A 130 -37.14 -11.43 -34.24
N THR A 131 -38.06 -10.97 -35.07
CA THR A 131 -38.26 -9.56 -35.41
C THR A 131 -39.69 -9.11 -35.12
N VAL A 132 -39.83 -7.85 -34.70
CA VAL A 132 -41.13 -7.20 -34.52
C VAL A 132 -41.14 -5.89 -35.31
N ALA A 133 -42.26 -5.62 -35.97
CA ALA A 133 -42.49 -4.36 -36.67
C ALA A 133 -43.88 -3.80 -36.34
N VAL A 134 -44.00 -2.50 -36.25
CA VAL A 134 -45.23 -1.76 -35.95
C VAL A 134 -45.60 -0.92 -37.16
N TYR A 135 -46.82 -1.10 -37.65
CA TYR A 135 -47.41 -0.35 -38.75
C TYR A 135 -48.56 0.50 -38.24
N VAL A 136 -48.64 1.70 -38.73
CA VAL A 136 -49.74 2.64 -38.44
C VAL A 136 -50.39 3.02 -39.76
N ASP A 137 -51.68 2.74 -39.87
CA ASP A 137 -52.45 2.90 -41.11
C ASP A 137 -51.74 2.34 -42.34
N GLY A 138 -51.17 1.15 -42.22
CA GLY A 138 -50.51 0.43 -43.31
C GLY A 138 -49.05 0.84 -43.59
N LYS A 139 -48.52 1.86 -42.95
CA LYS A 139 -47.14 2.30 -43.14
C LYS A 139 -46.24 1.78 -42.00
N LEU A 140 -45.06 1.29 -42.34
CA LEU A 140 -44.07 0.88 -41.36
C LEU A 140 -43.61 2.09 -40.56
N ALA A 141 -43.89 2.09 -39.26
CA ALA A 141 -43.57 3.18 -38.37
C ALA A 141 -42.39 2.86 -37.43
N TRP A 142 -42.20 1.58 -37.11
CA TRP A 142 -41.10 1.13 -36.26
C TRP A 142 -40.80 -0.34 -36.52
N GLN A 143 -39.53 -0.73 -36.37
CA GLN A 143 -39.10 -2.14 -36.42
C GLN A 143 -37.94 -2.41 -35.50
N THR A 144 -37.79 -3.65 -35.06
CA THR A 144 -36.66 -4.09 -34.27
C THR A 144 -35.35 -3.88 -34.99
N ARG A 145 -34.33 -3.54 -34.24
CA ARG A 145 -32.95 -3.49 -34.68
C ARG A 145 -32.17 -4.63 -34.01
N GLY A 146 -31.03 -5.02 -34.58
CA GLY A 146 -30.19 -6.10 -34.09
C GLY A 146 -30.44 -7.42 -34.83
N SER A 147 -30.03 -8.53 -34.21
CA SER A 147 -30.22 -9.88 -34.76
C SER A 147 -31.52 -10.52 -34.27
N ARG A 148 -31.78 -11.78 -34.66
CA ARG A 148 -32.97 -12.54 -34.22
C ARG A 148 -32.90 -12.84 -32.70
N VAL A 149 -31.73 -13.18 -32.20
CA VAL A 149 -31.51 -13.53 -30.78
C VAL A 149 -31.14 -12.31 -29.97
N TRP A 150 -30.26 -11.49 -30.51
CA TRP A 150 -29.79 -10.26 -29.88
C TRP A 150 -30.59 -9.07 -30.40
N ASN A 151 -31.76 -8.91 -29.89
CA ASN A 151 -32.71 -7.87 -30.28
C ASN A 151 -33.10 -6.99 -29.09
N SER A 152 -33.80 -5.89 -29.37
CA SER A 152 -34.19 -4.91 -28.38
C SER A 152 -35.46 -5.26 -27.57
N PHE A 153 -35.71 -6.56 -27.32
CA PHE A 153 -36.95 -7.05 -26.66
C PHE A 153 -37.19 -6.40 -25.30
N ASN A 154 -36.13 -5.94 -24.65
CA ASN A 154 -36.20 -5.34 -23.33
C ASN A 154 -36.40 -3.81 -23.33
N ARG A 155 -36.48 -3.20 -24.53
CA ARG A 155 -36.76 -1.77 -24.67
C ARG A 155 -38.22 -1.52 -24.99
N PRO A 156 -38.93 -0.69 -24.20
CA PRO A 156 -40.31 -0.34 -24.54
C PRO A 156 -40.36 0.51 -25.80
N VAL A 157 -41.36 0.23 -26.68
CA VAL A 157 -41.58 0.99 -27.89
C VAL A 157 -42.23 2.34 -27.54
N TRP A 158 -41.72 3.41 -28.15
CA TRP A 158 -42.23 4.77 -28.02
C TRP A 158 -42.33 5.38 -29.42
N LEU A 159 -43.57 5.47 -29.95
CA LEU A 159 -43.82 5.85 -31.33
C LEU A 159 -44.65 7.14 -31.38
N ASP A 160 -44.27 8.06 -32.26
CA ASP A 160 -45.04 9.28 -32.56
C ASP A 160 -46.22 8.98 -33.47
N LEU A 161 -47.41 9.28 -33.02
CA LEU A 161 -48.64 9.21 -33.77
C LEU A 161 -49.10 10.55 -34.35
N GLY A 162 -48.53 11.67 -33.87
CA GLY A 162 -49.02 13.02 -34.17
C GLY A 162 -48.98 13.39 -35.66
N GLY A 163 -47.98 12.88 -36.39
CA GLY A 163 -47.88 13.11 -37.84
C GLY A 163 -48.72 12.14 -38.70
N LEU A 164 -49.30 11.11 -38.08
CA LEU A 164 -50.05 10.05 -38.75
C LEU A 164 -51.57 10.09 -38.44
N ALA A 165 -51.94 10.75 -37.31
CA ALA A 165 -53.30 10.84 -36.83
C ALA A 165 -54.12 11.88 -37.63
N GLN A 166 -55.34 11.50 -38.07
CA GLN A 166 -56.31 12.42 -38.62
C GLN A 166 -57.38 12.71 -37.55
N PRO A 167 -57.74 13.97 -37.32
CA PRO A 167 -58.77 14.31 -36.33
C PRO A 167 -60.09 13.56 -36.57
N GLY A 168 -60.60 12.95 -35.49
CA GLY A 168 -61.90 12.25 -35.54
C GLY A 168 -61.92 10.89 -36.20
N ARG A 169 -60.77 10.37 -36.69
CA ARG A 169 -60.68 9.05 -37.28
C ARG A 169 -59.93 8.08 -36.37
N PRO A 170 -60.45 6.86 -36.16
CA PRO A 170 -59.72 5.83 -35.44
C PRO A 170 -58.49 5.42 -36.25
N LEU A 171 -57.39 5.13 -35.57
CA LEU A 171 -56.10 4.75 -36.19
C LEU A 171 -55.87 3.24 -36.07
N GLN A 172 -55.56 2.58 -37.16
CA GLN A 172 -55.23 1.16 -37.14
C GLN A 172 -53.75 0.91 -36.88
N VAL A 173 -53.47 0.15 -35.84
CA VAL A 173 -52.10 -0.31 -35.50
C VAL A 173 -52.01 -1.79 -35.76
N HIS A 174 -51.00 -2.17 -36.57
CA HIS A 174 -50.68 -3.57 -36.81
C HIS A 174 -49.29 -3.85 -36.25
N VAL A 175 -49.16 -4.91 -35.45
CA VAL A 175 -47.87 -5.40 -34.95
C VAL A 175 -47.58 -6.74 -35.60
N ARG A 176 -46.55 -6.80 -36.45
CA ARG A 176 -46.03 -8.02 -37.04
C ARG A 176 -44.94 -8.59 -36.12
N MET A 177 -45.07 -9.84 -35.76
CA MET A 177 -44.09 -10.57 -34.96
C MET A 177 -43.67 -11.82 -35.74
N ALA A 178 -42.45 -11.86 -36.22
CA ALA A 178 -41.85 -13.04 -36.87
C ALA A 178 -40.95 -13.74 -35.85
N SER A 179 -41.33 -14.91 -35.43
CA SER A 179 -40.71 -15.69 -34.37
C SER A 179 -40.07 -16.96 -34.92
N GLN A 180 -39.00 -17.44 -34.30
CA GLN A 180 -38.50 -18.78 -34.58
C GLN A 180 -39.57 -19.81 -34.23
N GLN A 181 -39.72 -20.84 -35.05
CA GLN A 181 -40.72 -21.88 -34.80
C GLN A 181 -40.57 -22.51 -33.42
N GLY A 182 -41.70 -22.72 -32.75
CA GLY A 182 -41.74 -23.33 -31.41
C GLY A 182 -41.33 -22.42 -30.25
N VAL A 183 -40.75 -21.27 -30.50
CA VAL A 183 -40.37 -20.33 -29.43
C VAL A 183 -41.56 -19.49 -28.98
N GLY A 184 -42.55 -19.30 -29.86
CA GLY A 184 -43.64 -18.41 -29.59
C GLY A 184 -43.24 -16.94 -29.61
N GLY A 185 -44.13 -16.11 -29.12
CA GLY A 185 -43.89 -14.68 -28.97
C GLY A 185 -44.93 -14.08 -28.04
N ALA A 186 -44.58 -12.99 -27.41
CA ALA A 186 -45.46 -12.32 -26.47
C ALA A 186 -45.49 -10.80 -26.71
N LEU A 187 -46.65 -10.20 -26.50
CA LEU A 187 -46.94 -8.78 -26.69
C LEU A 187 -47.67 -8.26 -25.47
N SER A 188 -47.21 -7.18 -24.88
CA SER A 188 -47.89 -6.48 -23.76
C SER A 188 -49.14 -5.77 -24.27
N SER A 189 -49.95 -5.22 -23.37
CA SER A 189 -50.96 -4.23 -23.70
C SER A 189 -50.35 -3.05 -24.47
N LEU A 190 -51.16 -2.41 -25.33
CA LEU A 190 -50.77 -1.20 -26.04
C LEU A 190 -51.42 0.00 -25.33
N TRP A 191 -50.67 1.09 -25.27
CA TRP A 191 -51.19 2.34 -24.69
C TRP A 191 -51.09 3.44 -25.73
N ALA A 192 -52.19 4.19 -25.88
CA ALA A 192 -52.21 5.33 -26.79
C ALA A 192 -52.77 6.56 -26.03
N GLY A 193 -52.19 7.72 -26.29
CA GLY A 193 -52.61 8.94 -25.65
C GLY A 193 -51.57 10.08 -25.71
N PRO A 194 -51.84 11.20 -25.02
CA PRO A 194 -50.92 12.31 -24.95
C PRO A 194 -49.52 11.91 -24.42
N ALA A 195 -48.46 12.47 -25.01
CA ALA A 195 -47.12 12.15 -24.60
C ALA A 195 -46.86 12.42 -23.12
N GLU A 196 -47.51 13.43 -22.53
CA GLU A 196 -47.34 13.83 -21.13
C GLU A 196 -47.84 12.76 -20.17
N SER A 197 -48.99 12.15 -20.45
CA SER A 197 -49.58 11.11 -19.59
C SER A 197 -48.80 9.78 -19.64
N LEU A 198 -48.17 9.46 -20.77
CA LEU A 198 -47.45 8.23 -20.97
C LEU A 198 -45.94 8.31 -20.66
N ARG A 199 -45.35 9.51 -20.68
CA ARG A 199 -43.89 9.74 -20.55
C ARG A 199 -43.29 9.18 -19.29
N LEU A 200 -43.95 9.37 -18.14
CA LEU A 200 -43.43 8.90 -16.86
C LEU A 200 -43.34 7.36 -16.84
N SER A 201 -44.40 6.68 -17.25
CA SER A 201 -44.46 5.22 -17.30
C SER A 201 -43.44 4.66 -18.27
N TRP A 202 -43.30 5.27 -19.46
CA TRP A 202 -42.29 4.88 -20.43
C TRP A 202 -40.86 5.09 -19.90
N ARG A 203 -40.56 6.26 -19.30
CA ARG A 203 -39.22 6.54 -18.74
C ARG A 203 -38.85 5.61 -17.61
N LEU A 204 -39.76 5.40 -16.66
CA LEU A 204 -39.51 4.48 -15.55
C LEU A 204 -39.28 3.07 -16.06
N ARG A 205 -40.06 2.64 -17.03
CA ARG A 205 -39.90 1.31 -17.60
C ARG A 205 -38.63 1.18 -18.43
N SER A 206 -38.27 2.15 -19.25
CA SER A 206 -36.97 2.20 -19.94
C SER A 206 -35.80 2.14 -18.97
N LEU A 207 -35.87 2.96 -17.90
CA LEU A 207 -34.84 2.95 -16.85
C LEU A 207 -34.70 1.57 -16.20
N LEU A 208 -35.81 0.97 -15.79
CA LEU A 208 -35.77 -0.31 -15.09
C LEU A 208 -35.45 -1.49 -16.01
N GLN A 209 -35.97 -1.55 -17.24
CA GLN A 209 -35.77 -2.69 -18.12
C GLN A 209 -34.44 -2.67 -18.87
N ALA A 210 -33.91 -1.48 -19.21
CA ALA A 210 -32.75 -1.34 -20.06
C ALA A 210 -31.62 -0.52 -19.42
N ASP A 211 -31.87 0.75 -19.10
CA ASP A 211 -30.79 1.70 -18.79
C ASP A 211 -30.06 1.34 -17.50
N LEU A 212 -30.79 0.97 -16.44
CA LEU A 212 -30.21 0.60 -15.15
C LEU A 212 -29.36 -0.69 -15.26
N VAL A 213 -29.77 -1.62 -16.11
CA VAL A 213 -28.99 -2.85 -16.39
C VAL A 213 -27.68 -2.50 -17.05
N VAL A 214 -27.71 -1.60 -18.05
CA VAL A 214 -26.49 -1.13 -18.75
C VAL A 214 -25.56 -0.39 -17.79
N TYR A 215 -26.10 0.54 -17.00
CA TYR A 215 -25.30 1.31 -16.03
C TYR A 215 -24.67 0.42 -14.95
N THR A 216 -25.42 -0.56 -14.46
CA THR A 216 -24.89 -1.50 -13.46
C THR A 216 -23.79 -2.37 -14.05
N ALA A 217 -23.97 -2.89 -15.25
CA ALA A 217 -22.96 -3.70 -15.91
C ALA A 217 -21.67 -2.91 -16.23
N GLY A 218 -21.82 -1.66 -16.68
CA GLY A 218 -20.68 -0.75 -16.88
C GLY A 218 -19.93 -0.47 -15.56
N SER A 219 -20.67 -0.24 -14.49
CA SER A 219 -20.07 -0.04 -13.15
C SER A 219 -19.31 -1.27 -12.67
N TYR A 220 -19.83 -2.47 -12.94
CA TYR A 220 -19.13 -3.72 -12.62
C TYR A 220 -17.81 -3.84 -13.36
N LEU A 221 -17.79 -3.52 -14.64
CA LEU A 221 -16.56 -3.57 -15.42
C LEU A 221 -15.51 -2.63 -14.85
N VAL A 222 -15.87 -1.39 -14.55
CA VAL A 222 -14.94 -0.39 -13.98
C VAL A 222 -14.38 -0.86 -12.63
N LEU A 223 -15.25 -1.32 -11.73
CA LEU A 223 -14.83 -1.84 -10.43
C LEU A 223 -14.02 -3.14 -10.57
N GLY A 224 -14.37 -3.97 -11.52
CA GLY A 224 -13.60 -5.18 -11.85
C GLY A 224 -12.19 -4.86 -12.32
N LEU A 225 -12.03 -3.90 -13.22
CA LEU A 225 -10.72 -3.44 -13.70
C LEU A 225 -9.89 -2.83 -12.55
N PHE A 226 -10.52 -2.07 -11.67
CA PHE A 226 -9.86 -1.56 -10.46
C PHE A 226 -9.38 -2.71 -9.55
N ALA A 227 -10.21 -3.73 -9.35
CA ALA A 227 -9.82 -4.91 -8.59
C ALA A 227 -8.66 -5.67 -9.25
N LEU A 228 -8.64 -5.77 -10.59
CA LEU A 228 -7.51 -6.36 -11.33
C LEU A 228 -6.22 -5.56 -11.11
N ALA A 229 -6.30 -4.23 -11.15
CA ALA A 229 -5.15 -3.36 -10.86
C ALA A 229 -4.64 -3.58 -9.42
N LEU A 230 -5.53 -3.64 -8.43
CA LEU A 230 -5.15 -3.95 -7.05
C LEU A 230 -4.50 -5.34 -6.93
N TRP A 231 -5.02 -6.33 -7.62
CA TRP A 231 -4.44 -7.68 -7.63
C TRP A 231 -3.03 -7.67 -8.22
N THR A 232 -2.79 -6.97 -9.32
CA THR A 232 -1.45 -6.87 -9.93
C THR A 232 -0.44 -6.22 -9.00
N LEU A 233 -0.83 -5.16 -8.30
CA LEU A 233 0.00 -4.47 -7.31
C LEU A 233 0.29 -5.35 -6.08
N GLN A 234 -0.66 -6.18 -5.66
CA GLN A 234 -0.56 -7.02 -4.47
C GLN A 234 -0.23 -8.49 -4.78
N ARG A 235 0.12 -8.82 -6.02
CA ARG A 235 0.34 -10.20 -6.50
C ARG A 235 1.31 -11.00 -5.62
N ARG A 236 2.32 -10.35 -5.04
CA ARG A 236 3.29 -10.98 -4.13
C ARG A 236 2.69 -11.48 -2.81
N ARG A 237 1.52 -10.99 -2.42
CA ARG A 237 0.83 -11.40 -1.17
C ARG A 237 -0.07 -12.62 -1.33
N GLY A 238 -0.22 -13.15 -2.55
CA GLY A 238 -1.00 -14.36 -2.84
C GLY A 238 -2.51 -14.24 -2.64
N ASP A 239 -3.05 -13.04 -2.48
CA ASP A 239 -4.49 -12.85 -2.30
C ASP A 239 -5.20 -12.84 -3.65
N VAL A 240 -6.00 -13.88 -3.90
CA VAL A 240 -6.76 -14.07 -5.14
C VAL A 240 -8.17 -13.45 -5.11
N VAL A 241 -8.57 -12.82 -4.01
CA VAL A 241 -9.94 -12.24 -3.87
C VAL A 241 -10.21 -11.22 -4.96
N PHE A 242 -9.28 -10.31 -5.20
CA PHE A 242 -9.44 -9.26 -6.21
C PHE A 242 -9.49 -9.81 -7.64
N LEU A 243 -8.72 -10.88 -7.92
CA LEU A 243 -8.79 -11.57 -9.20
C LEU A 243 -10.16 -12.24 -9.40
N LEU A 244 -10.68 -12.92 -8.38
CA LEU A 244 -12.02 -13.52 -8.42
C LEU A 244 -13.11 -12.47 -8.64
N PHE A 245 -12.96 -11.33 -7.99
CA PHE A 245 -13.87 -10.21 -8.16
C PHE A 245 -13.87 -9.69 -9.62
N PHE A 246 -12.68 -9.51 -10.21
CA PHE A 246 -12.56 -9.14 -11.62
C PHE A 246 -13.22 -10.17 -12.55
N LEU A 247 -12.93 -11.46 -12.33
CA LEU A 247 -13.52 -12.54 -13.14
C LEU A 247 -15.04 -12.57 -13.02
N MET A 248 -15.58 -12.37 -11.82
CA MET A 248 -17.02 -12.25 -11.62
C MET A 248 -17.61 -11.05 -12.34
N SER A 249 -16.96 -9.90 -12.28
CA SER A 249 -17.40 -8.68 -12.97
C SER A 249 -17.44 -8.87 -14.49
N LEU A 250 -16.41 -9.51 -15.03
CA LEU A 250 -16.34 -9.84 -16.46
C LEU A 250 -17.42 -10.84 -16.86
N CYS A 251 -17.58 -11.92 -16.09
CA CYS A 251 -18.62 -12.93 -16.33
C CYS A 251 -20.01 -12.31 -16.26
N GLN A 252 -20.24 -11.41 -15.32
CA GLN A 252 -21.50 -10.69 -15.16
C GLN A 252 -21.79 -9.78 -16.35
N LEU A 253 -20.78 -9.03 -16.84
CA LEU A 253 -20.92 -8.23 -18.04
C LEU A 253 -21.34 -9.10 -19.22
N LEU A 254 -20.65 -10.23 -19.46
CA LEU A 254 -20.94 -11.15 -20.54
C LEU A 254 -22.36 -11.74 -20.43
N GLY A 255 -22.79 -12.15 -19.24
CA GLY A 255 -24.14 -12.66 -18.99
C GLY A 255 -25.24 -11.60 -19.19
N SER A 256 -24.90 -10.31 -18.99
CA SER A 256 -25.85 -9.20 -19.16
C SER A 256 -25.95 -8.65 -20.57
N LEU A 257 -25.10 -9.10 -21.49
CA LEU A 257 -25.10 -8.61 -22.90
C LEU A 257 -26.47 -8.69 -23.58
N GLN A 258 -27.28 -9.68 -23.23
CA GLN A 258 -28.65 -9.84 -23.78
C GLN A 258 -29.58 -8.65 -23.49
N PHE A 259 -29.28 -7.84 -22.48
CA PHE A 259 -30.04 -6.64 -22.08
C PHE A 259 -29.46 -5.34 -22.66
N MET A 260 -28.30 -5.40 -23.32
CA MET A 260 -27.54 -4.22 -23.75
C MET A 260 -27.69 -3.92 -25.26
N VAL A 261 -28.76 -4.34 -25.88
CA VAL A 261 -28.96 -4.08 -27.31
C VAL A 261 -29.44 -2.66 -27.54
N ASP A 262 -28.65 -1.89 -28.27
CA ASP A 262 -29.00 -0.53 -28.69
C ASP A 262 -28.55 -0.31 -30.14
N GLY A 263 -29.45 -0.47 -31.05
CA GLY A 263 -29.23 -0.20 -32.48
C GLY A 263 -28.49 -1.29 -33.25
N GLU A 264 -27.43 -0.92 -33.98
CA GLU A 264 -26.61 -1.82 -34.79
C GLU A 264 -25.69 -2.62 -33.85
N GLY A 265 -26.02 -3.91 -33.67
CA GLY A 265 -25.34 -4.77 -32.70
C GLY A 265 -23.85 -5.00 -33.00
N LEU A 266 -23.19 -5.70 -32.07
CA LEU A 266 -21.83 -6.22 -32.26
C LEU A 266 -21.83 -7.13 -33.51
N ALA A 267 -20.75 -7.13 -34.28
CA ALA A 267 -20.57 -7.98 -35.45
C ALA A 267 -20.36 -9.47 -35.06
N LEU A 268 -21.23 -9.98 -34.17
CA LEU A 268 -21.22 -11.35 -33.68
C LEU A 268 -22.44 -12.09 -34.24
N SER A 269 -22.24 -13.35 -34.69
CA SER A 269 -23.38 -14.19 -35.02
C SER A 269 -24.20 -14.58 -33.80
N ASP A 270 -25.49 -14.88 -33.98
CA ASP A 270 -26.40 -15.27 -32.90
C ASP A 270 -25.88 -16.46 -32.08
N GLY A 271 -25.22 -17.41 -32.70
CA GLY A 271 -24.60 -18.54 -32.02
C GLY A 271 -23.49 -18.14 -31.09
N TRP A 272 -22.55 -17.31 -31.53
CA TRP A 272 -21.46 -16.81 -30.70
C TRP A 272 -21.96 -15.90 -29.58
N PHE A 273 -22.95 -15.08 -29.85
CA PHE A 273 -23.61 -14.26 -28.84
C PHE A 273 -24.22 -15.11 -27.71
N SER A 274 -24.98 -16.14 -28.09
CA SER A 274 -25.62 -17.07 -27.16
C SER A 274 -24.60 -17.88 -26.36
N TRP A 275 -23.50 -18.31 -26.99
CA TRP A 275 -22.40 -18.98 -26.31
C TRP A 275 -21.72 -18.07 -25.31
N LEU A 276 -21.44 -16.82 -25.67
CA LEU A 276 -20.76 -15.84 -24.82
C LEU A 276 -21.59 -15.52 -23.59
N THR A 277 -22.90 -15.34 -23.73
CA THR A 277 -23.79 -15.09 -22.59
C THR A 277 -23.88 -16.31 -21.65
N LEU A 278 -23.94 -17.53 -22.21
CA LEU A 278 -23.90 -18.78 -21.45
C LEU A 278 -22.57 -18.92 -20.70
N ALA A 279 -21.44 -18.65 -21.35
CA ALA A 279 -20.11 -18.69 -20.75
C ALA A 279 -19.97 -17.67 -19.61
N GLY A 280 -20.54 -16.48 -19.77
CA GLY A 280 -20.61 -15.48 -18.71
C GLY A 280 -21.36 -15.98 -17.48
N LEU A 281 -22.57 -16.51 -17.67
CA LEU A 281 -23.40 -17.00 -16.55
C LEU A 281 -22.74 -18.18 -15.83
N MET A 282 -22.27 -19.19 -16.58
CA MET A 282 -21.58 -20.35 -15.99
C MET A 282 -20.26 -19.98 -15.32
N GLY A 283 -19.50 -19.06 -15.92
CA GLY A 283 -18.27 -18.53 -15.36
C GLY A 283 -18.48 -17.79 -14.03
N ALA A 284 -19.59 -17.03 -13.93
CA ALA A 284 -19.97 -16.38 -12.67
C ALA A 284 -20.22 -17.40 -11.55
N THR A 285 -20.89 -18.52 -11.87
CA THR A 285 -21.15 -19.60 -10.90
C THR A 285 -19.85 -20.28 -10.42
N VAL A 286 -18.89 -20.52 -11.35
CA VAL A 286 -17.56 -21.05 -10.99
C VAL A 286 -16.79 -20.07 -10.10
N ALA A 287 -16.83 -18.78 -10.44
CA ALA A 287 -16.17 -17.75 -9.62
C ALA A 287 -16.80 -17.63 -8.24
N ALA A 288 -18.13 -17.68 -8.13
CA ALA A 288 -18.86 -17.71 -6.86
C ALA A 288 -18.49 -18.93 -6.01
N PHE A 289 -18.34 -20.11 -6.61
CA PHE A 289 -17.86 -21.31 -5.93
C PHE A 289 -16.48 -21.09 -5.29
N HIS A 290 -15.52 -20.57 -6.08
CA HIS A 290 -14.17 -20.30 -5.57
C HIS A 290 -14.16 -19.26 -4.47
N PHE A 291 -14.98 -18.23 -4.62
CA PHE A 291 -15.14 -17.20 -3.60
C PHE A 291 -15.70 -17.78 -2.28
N LEU A 292 -16.72 -18.63 -2.36
CA LEU A 292 -17.26 -19.33 -1.16
C LEU A 292 -16.21 -20.22 -0.49
N CYS A 293 -15.41 -20.96 -1.27
CA CYS A 293 -14.30 -21.75 -0.75
C CYS A 293 -13.29 -20.88 0.01
N LEU A 294 -13.00 -19.70 -0.52
CA LEU A 294 -12.09 -18.73 0.08
C LEU A 294 -12.67 -18.15 1.39
N MET A 295 -13.95 -17.75 1.36
CA MET A 295 -14.67 -17.24 2.55
C MET A 295 -14.72 -18.27 3.67
N GLN A 296 -15.04 -19.53 3.32
CA GLN A 296 -15.12 -20.64 4.27
C GLN A 296 -13.75 -21.16 4.71
N ARG A 297 -12.64 -20.59 4.21
CA ARG A 297 -11.26 -21.06 4.46
C ARG A 297 -11.07 -22.55 4.20
N ARG A 298 -11.88 -23.13 3.28
CA ARG A 298 -11.86 -24.56 2.93
C ARG A 298 -11.55 -24.74 1.46
N ARG A 299 -10.43 -25.39 1.15
CA ARG A 299 -10.12 -25.82 -0.20
C ARG A 299 -10.84 -27.14 -0.50
N ARG A 300 -11.60 -27.19 -1.60
CA ARG A 300 -12.29 -28.39 -2.08
C ARG A 300 -11.83 -28.73 -3.51
N PRO A 301 -10.59 -29.20 -3.67
CA PRO A 301 -9.96 -29.29 -4.99
C PRO A 301 -10.66 -30.30 -5.92
N TRP A 302 -11.19 -31.40 -5.38
CA TRP A 302 -11.92 -32.39 -6.19
C TRP A 302 -13.23 -31.79 -6.72
N LEU A 303 -13.99 -31.10 -5.87
CA LEU A 303 -15.26 -30.51 -6.24
C LEU A 303 -15.06 -29.35 -7.26
N ALA A 304 -13.98 -28.57 -7.09
CA ALA A 304 -13.58 -27.55 -8.06
C ALA A 304 -13.30 -28.16 -9.43
N ARG A 305 -12.55 -29.28 -9.49
CA ARG A 305 -12.26 -29.99 -10.75
C ARG A 305 -13.52 -30.53 -11.41
N VAL A 306 -14.42 -31.13 -10.62
CA VAL A 306 -15.71 -31.63 -11.11
C VAL A 306 -16.56 -30.50 -11.69
N LEU A 307 -16.71 -29.39 -10.95
CA LEU A 307 -17.47 -28.22 -11.40
C LEU A 307 -16.87 -27.60 -12.67
N GLN A 308 -15.55 -27.41 -12.70
CA GLN A 308 -14.85 -26.84 -13.87
C GLN A 308 -14.95 -27.77 -15.07
N GLY A 309 -14.80 -29.10 -14.86
CA GLY A 309 -14.99 -30.11 -15.91
C GLY A 309 -16.40 -30.11 -16.45
N TYR A 310 -17.41 -30.07 -15.57
CA TYR A 310 -18.81 -29.96 -15.93
C TYR A 310 -19.09 -28.72 -16.79
N VAL A 311 -18.71 -27.55 -16.31
CA VAL A 311 -18.89 -26.27 -17.01
C VAL A 311 -18.12 -26.27 -18.34
N GLY A 312 -16.88 -26.77 -18.34
CA GLY A 312 -16.05 -26.87 -19.54
C GLY A 312 -16.70 -27.77 -20.60
N THR A 313 -17.28 -28.91 -20.20
CA THR A 313 -17.99 -29.81 -21.11
C THR A 313 -19.24 -29.16 -21.67
N VAL A 314 -20.06 -28.50 -20.85
CA VAL A 314 -21.26 -27.80 -21.34
C VAL A 314 -20.87 -26.68 -22.31
N LEU A 315 -19.84 -25.89 -22.00
CA LEU A 315 -19.39 -24.84 -22.90
C LEU A 315 -18.78 -25.37 -24.20
N LEU A 316 -18.07 -26.51 -24.13
CA LEU A 316 -17.54 -27.17 -25.33
C LEU A 316 -18.65 -27.65 -26.24
N VAL A 317 -19.70 -28.28 -25.70
CA VAL A 317 -20.87 -28.72 -26.44
C VAL A 317 -21.66 -27.54 -26.98
N ALA A 318 -21.68 -26.42 -26.27
CA ALA A 318 -22.38 -25.20 -26.67
C ALA A 318 -21.64 -24.38 -27.73
N VAL A 319 -20.43 -24.74 -28.14
CA VAL A 319 -19.69 -23.99 -29.17
C VAL A 319 -20.48 -23.99 -30.49
N PRO A 320 -20.69 -22.82 -31.15
CA PRO A 320 -21.51 -22.71 -32.36
C PRO A 320 -20.80 -23.21 -33.64
N LEU A 321 -20.01 -24.27 -33.50
CA LEU A 321 -19.34 -24.94 -34.62
C LEU A 321 -20.12 -26.17 -35.13
N TRP A 322 -21.16 -26.56 -34.39
CA TRP A 322 -21.96 -27.77 -34.68
C TRP A 322 -23.09 -27.53 -35.69
N GLY A 323 -23.10 -26.35 -36.32
CA GLY A 323 -24.10 -26.02 -37.32
C GLY A 323 -25.53 -25.88 -36.76
N PRO A 324 -26.57 -26.25 -37.53
CA PRO A 324 -27.99 -26.04 -37.15
C PRO A 324 -28.41 -26.73 -35.85
N ALA A 325 -27.75 -27.83 -35.47
CA ALA A 325 -28.00 -28.54 -34.22
C ALA A 325 -27.75 -27.68 -32.99
N HIS A 326 -26.92 -26.67 -33.09
CA HIS A 326 -26.62 -25.74 -31.98
C HIS A 326 -27.87 -24.98 -31.49
N GLU A 327 -28.70 -24.48 -32.39
CA GLU A 327 -29.91 -23.70 -32.05
C GLU A 327 -30.96 -24.57 -31.33
N THR A 328 -31.02 -25.86 -31.66
CA THR A 328 -31.92 -26.83 -31.02
C THR A 328 -31.43 -27.22 -29.61
N ILE A 329 -30.12 -27.38 -29.44
CA ILE A 329 -29.51 -27.85 -28.17
C ILE A 329 -29.39 -26.72 -27.17
N LEU A 330 -29.19 -25.48 -27.59
CA LEU A 330 -28.89 -24.35 -26.72
C LEU A 330 -29.93 -24.10 -25.61
N PRO A 331 -31.25 -24.16 -25.84
CA PRO A 331 -32.25 -24.03 -24.77
C PRO A 331 -32.11 -25.11 -23.67
N LEU A 332 -31.79 -26.36 -24.11
CA LEU A 332 -31.55 -27.47 -23.18
C LEU A 332 -30.27 -27.26 -22.36
N LEU A 333 -29.20 -26.75 -22.97
CA LEU A 333 -27.94 -26.45 -22.28
C LEU A 333 -28.12 -25.38 -21.22
N ARG A 334 -29.07 -24.45 -21.37
CA ARG A 334 -29.39 -23.47 -20.32
C ARG A 334 -29.96 -24.13 -19.05
N LEU A 335 -30.70 -25.22 -19.15
CA LEU A 335 -31.17 -25.98 -17.99
C LEU A 335 -30.03 -26.63 -17.23
N LEU A 336 -28.90 -26.93 -17.87
CA LEU A 336 -27.71 -27.46 -17.27
C LEU A 336 -26.97 -26.44 -16.35
N MET A 337 -27.42 -25.20 -16.29
CA MET A 337 -26.93 -24.22 -15.29
C MET A 337 -27.47 -24.48 -13.90
N VAL A 338 -28.65 -25.10 -13.78
CA VAL A 338 -29.35 -25.29 -12.51
C VAL A 338 -28.54 -26.13 -11.49
N PRO A 339 -27.94 -27.30 -11.85
CA PRO A 339 -27.17 -28.09 -10.91
C PRO A 339 -25.97 -27.37 -10.27
N PRO A 340 -25.11 -26.65 -11.02
CA PRO A 340 -24.05 -25.82 -10.42
C PRO A 340 -24.57 -24.72 -9.49
N GLU A 341 -25.68 -24.08 -9.82
CA GLU A 341 -26.27 -23.03 -8.96
C GLU A 341 -26.80 -23.61 -7.64
N ILE A 342 -27.49 -24.75 -7.70
CA ILE A 342 -27.93 -25.47 -6.49
C ILE A 342 -26.72 -25.88 -5.64
N LEU A 343 -25.64 -26.38 -6.23
CA LEU A 343 -24.42 -26.72 -5.52
C LEU A 343 -23.86 -25.52 -4.76
N VAL A 344 -23.74 -24.37 -5.43
CA VAL A 344 -23.22 -23.13 -4.85
C VAL A 344 -24.14 -22.64 -3.72
N LEU A 345 -25.45 -22.70 -3.91
CA LEU A 345 -26.46 -22.37 -2.88
C LEU A 345 -26.32 -23.28 -1.65
N CYS A 346 -26.26 -24.60 -1.84
CA CYS A 346 -26.07 -25.56 -0.74
C CYS A 346 -24.77 -25.30 0.02
N MET A 347 -23.70 -24.94 -0.69
CA MET A 347 -22.43 -24.58 -0.06
C MET A 347 -22.52 -23.27 0.74
N ALA A 348 -23.25 -22.27 0.24
CA ALA A 348 -23.46 -21.01 0.95
C ALA A 348 -24.24 -21.23 2.25
N VAL A 349 -25.34 -21.98 2.20
CA VAL A 349 -26.18 -22.31 3.37
C VAL A 349 -25.39 -23.14 4.39
N ALA A 350 -24.69 -24.19 3.94
CA ALA A 350 -23.86 -25.01 4.83
C ALA A 350 -22.70 -24.19 5.45
N GLY A 351 -22.15 -23.24 4.71
CA GLY A 351 -21.14 -22.30 5.22
C GLY A 351 -21.69 -21.37 6.29
N ALA A 352 -22.84 -20.76 6.06
CA ALA A 352 -23.51 -19.90 7.02
C ALA A 352 -23.82 -20.62 8.34
N TRP A 353 -24.34 -21.84 8.23
CA TRP A 353 -24.61 -22.67 9.42
C TRP A 353 -23.36 -22.96 10.26
N ARG A 354 -22.24 -23.26 9.59
CA ARG A 354 -20.98 -23.60 10.27
C ARG A 354 -20.27 -22.41 10.86
N MET A 355 -20.12 -21.36 10.08
CA MET A 355 -19.29 -20.21 10.46
C MET A 355 -20.01 -19.28 11.42
N ARG A 356 -21.35 -19.25 11.37
CA ARG A 356 -22.22 -18.38 12.20
C ARG A 356 -21.79 -16.91 12.21
N ASP A 357 -21.07 -16.48 11.15
CA ASP A 357 -20.71 -15.07 10.96
C ASP A 357 -21.75 -14.34 10.10
N GLY A 358 -21.88 -13.04 10.34
CA GLY A 358 -22.89 -12.22 9.63
C GLY A 358 -22.68 -12.14 8.12
N GLY A 359 -21.44 -12.21 7.65
CA GLY A 359 -21.10 -12.16 6.22
C GLY A 359 -21.57 -13.42 5.47
N SER A 360 -21.22 -14.59 5.98
CA SER A 360 -21.65 -15.87 5.39
C SER A 360 -23.16 -16.07 5.44
N THR A 361 -23.80 -15.67 6.55
CA THR A 361 -25.26 -15.73 6.70
C THR A 361 -25.95 -14.84 5.66
N MET A 362 -25.48 -13.60 5.49
CA MET A 362 -26.04 -12.67 4.52
C MET A 362 -25.87 -13.15 3.08
N LEU A 363 -24.72 -13.72 2.74
CA LEU A 363 -24.48 -14.30 1.41
C LEU A 363 -25.43 -15.47 1.16
N ALA A 364 -25.61 -16.36 2.13
CA ALA A 364 -26.54 -17.48 2.03
C ALA A 364 -28.00 -17.02 1.86
N VAL A 365 -28.45 -16.03 2.65
CA VAL A 365 -29.79 -15.44 2.53
C VAL A 365 -29.98 -14.81 1.14
N TRP A 366 -28.97 -14.05 0.67
CA TRP A 366 -29.05 -13.44 -0.65
C TRP A 366 -29.15 -14.49 -1.78
N MET A 367 -28.34 -15.54 -1.74
CA MET A 367 -28.39 -16.63 -2.71
C MET A 367 -29.71 -17.41 -2.61
N LEU A 368 -30.24 -17.60 -1.40
CA LEU A 368 -31.56 -18.23 -1.22
C LEU A 368 -32.69 -17.39 -1.82
N LEU A 369 -32.62 -16.05 -1.67
CA LEU A 369 -33.59 -15.13 -2.28
C LEU A 369 -33.44 -15.03 -3.81
N SER A 370 -32.24 -15.28 -4.35
CA SER A 370 -31.99 -15.25 -5.80
C SER A 370 -32.69 -16.42 -6.53
N PHE A 371 -32.90 -17.55 -5.84
CA PHE A 371 -33.50 -18.74 -6.44
C PHE A 371 -34.96 -18.53 -6.90
N PRO A 372 -35.92 -18.03 -6.08
CA PRO A 372 -37.27 -17.72 -6.54
C PRO A 372 -37.30 -16.63 -7.60
N ILE A 373 -36.35 -15.69 -7.60
CA ILE A 373 -36.22 -14.65 -8.62
C ILE A 373 -35.81 -15.27 -9.97
N GLY A 374 -34.85 -16.21 -9.96
CA GLY A 374 -34.48 -16.96 -11.16
C GLY A 374 -35.68 -17.75 -11.71
N PHE A 375 -36.51 -18.33 -10.85
CA PHE A 375 -37.73 -19.02 -11.24
C PHE A 375 -38.77 -18.05 -11.82
N HIS A 376 -38.96 -16.88 -11.23
CA HIS A 376 -39.79 -15.81 -11.76
C HIS A 376 -39.36 -15.43 -13.20
N ASP A 377 -38.07 -15.23 -13.42
CA ASP A 377 -37.56 -14.83 -14.72
C ASP A 377 -37.68 -15.95 -15.76
N LEU A 378 -37.52 -17.20 -15.33
CA LEU A 378 -37.78 -18.36 -16.18
C LEU A 378 -39.28 -18.46 -16.56
N ALA A 379 -40.18 -18.24 -15.59
CA ALA A 379 -41.61 -18.20 -15.83
C ALA A 379 -42.00 -17.06 -16.78
N LEU A 380 -41.37 -15.88 -16.61
CA LEU A 380 -41.54 -14.75 -17.52
C LEU A 380 -41.02 -15.06 -18.93
N GLN A 381 -39.88 -15.68 -19.05
CA GLN A 381 -39.28 -16.10 -20.31
C GLN A 381 -40.15 -17.17 -21.03
N SER A 382 -40.84 -18.00 -20.25
CA SER A 382 -41.71 -19.07 -20.75
C SER A 382 -43.16 -18.63 -20.93
N TYR A 383 -43.47 -17.35 -20.74
CA TYR A 383 -44.82 -16.74 -20.86
C TYR A 383 -45.83 -17.33 -19.86
N LEU A 384 -45.38 -17.95 -18.78
CA LEU A 384 -46.23 -18.48 -17.71
C LEU A 384 -46.80 -17.38 -16.78
N ILE A 385 -46.14 -16.24 -16.78
CA ILE A 385 -46.61 -15.03 -16.08
C ILE A 385 -46.71 -13.87 -17.08
N SER A 386 -47.39 -12.81 -16.68
CA SER A 386 -47.60 -11.64 -17.54
C SER A 386 -46.28 -11.08 -18.08
N ILE A 387 -46.22 -10.91 -19.42
CA ILE A 387 -45.09 -10.27 -20.12
C ILE A 387 -44.81 -8.84 -19.62
N GLU A 388 -45.80 -8.19 -18.97
CA GLU A 388 -45.62 -6.86 -18.41
C GLU A 388 -44.75 -6.83 -17.14
N SER A 389 -44.44 -7.98 -16.56
CA SER A 389 -43.42 -8.08 -15.51
C SER A 389 -42.04 -7.73 -16.07
N ILE A 390 -41.12 -7.37 -15.17
CA ILE A 390 -39.73 -7.06 -15.50
C ILE A 390 -38.83 -8.22 -15.10
N TYR A 391 -37.68 -8.38 -15.79
CA TYR A 391 -36.64 -9.31 -15.35
C TYR A 391 -35.99 -8.80 -14.07
N LEU A 392 -35.92 -9.64 -13.05
CA LEU A 392 -35.39 -9.29 -11.72
C LEU A 392 -33.95 -9.78 -11.52
N THR A 393 -33.50 -10.77 -12.30
CA THR A 393 -32.13 -11.31 -12.22
C THR A 393 -31.04 -10.25 -12.30
N PRO A 394 -31.08 -9.22 -13.18
CA PRO A 394 -30.06 -8.18 -13.20
C PRO A 394 -29.89 -7.46 -11.86
N TYR A 395 -30.98 -7.31 -11.12
CA TYR A 395 -30.95 -6.64 -9.80
C TYR A 395 -30.42 -7.53 -8.69
N VAL A 396 -30.66 -8.84 -8.79
CA VAL A 396 -30.04 -9.83 -7.88
C VAL A 396 -28.53 -9.74 -7.99
N TYR A 397 -28.01 -9.68 -9.18
CA TYR A 397 -26.57 -9.56 -9.40
C TYR A 397 -26.02 -8.25 -8.83
N LEU A 398 -26.75 -7.13 -8.91
CA LEU A 398 -26.36 -5.88 -8.26
C LEU A 398 -26.18 -6.06 -6.74
N GLY A 399 -27.11 -6.73 -6.09
CA GLY A 399 -27.03 -6.99 -4.66
C GLY A 399 -25.90 -7.96 -4.30
N LEU A 400 -25.72 -9.01 -5.08
CA LEU A 400 -24.62 -9.95 -4.91
C LEU A 400 -23.26 -9.23 -5.06
N PHE A 401 -23.13 -8.39 -6.07
CA PHE A 401 -21.95 -7.57 -6.28
C PHE A 401 -21.66 -6.63 -5.10
N THR A 402 -22.68 -5.91 -4.64
CA THR A 402 -22.56 -5.03 -3.47
C THR A 402 -22.10 -5.81 -2.23
N LEU A 403 -22.61 -7.00 -2.06
CA LEU A 403 -22.22 -7.90 -0.98
C LEU A 403 -20.76 -8.33 -1.11
N PHE A 404 -20.31 -8.67 -2.31
CA PHE A 404 -18.90 -9.00 -2.57
C PHE A 404 -17.97 -7.83 -2.28
N LEU A 405 -18.34 -6.64 -2.75
CA LEU A 405 -17.57 -5.42 -2.49
C LEU A 405 -17.44 -5.16 -0.98
N LEU A 406 -18.53 -5.34 -0.25
CA LEU A 406 -18.55 -5.16 1.21
C LEU A 406 -17.69 -6.20 1.93
N VAL A 407 -17.70 -7.46 1.49
CA VAL A 407 -16.84 -8.51 2.03
C VAL A 407 -15.38 -8.22 1.71
N ALA A 408 -15.07 -7.81 0.49
CA ALA A 408 -13.71 -7.40 0.10
C ALA A 408 -13.21 -6.21 0.93
N TYR A 409 -14.06 -5.19 1.11
CA TYR A 409 -13.77 -4.02 1.94
C TYR A 409 -13.48 -4.39 3.40
N ARG A 410 -14.33 -5.25 4.00
CA ARG A 410 -14.10 -5.73 5.38
C ARG A 410 -12.80 -6.49 5.53
N ARG A 411 -12.49 -7.33 4.55
CA ARG A 411 -11.25 -8.09 4.54
C ARG A 411 -10.03 -7.18 4.42
N TYR A 412 -10.12 -6.17 3.56
CA TYR A 412 -9.07 -5.17 3.40
C TYR A 412 -8.84 -4.38 4.69
N ASN A 413 -9.91 -3.86 5.30
CA ASN A 413 -9.80 -3.11 6.57
C ASN A 413 -9.31 -3.99 7.72
N GLY A 414 -9.72 -5.27 7.77
CA GLY A 414 -9.21 -6.21 8.74
C GLY A 414 -7.70 -6.45 8.58
N ALA A 415 -7.23 -6.60 7.34
CA ALA A 415 -5.80 -6.73 7.05
C ALA A 415 -5.01 -5.46 7.37
N LEU A 416 -5.59 -4.28 7.10
CA LEU A 416 -4.98 -2.99 7.44
C LEU A 416 -4.84 -2.84 8.96
N ALA A 417 -5.90 -3.12 9.72
CA ALA A 417 -5.87 -3.05 11.19
C ALA A 417 -4.81 -4.00 11.80
N VAL A 418 -4.66 -5.21 11.24
CA VAL A 418 -3.60 -6.15 11.65
C VAL A 418 -2.21 -5.58 11.34
N ALA A 419 -2.03 -4.96 10.18
CA ALA A 419 -0.76 -4.35 9.79
C ALA A 419 -0.42 -3.12 10.68
N GLU A 420 -1.40 -2.28 10.99
CA GLU A 420 -1.24 -1.14 11.89
C GLU A 420 -0.86 -1.59 13.31
N ASN A 421 -1.55 -2.59 13.86
CA ASN A 421 -1.20 -3.15 15.17
C ASN A 421 0.20 -3.78 15.17
N ALA A 422 0.59 -4.48 14.09
CA ALA A 422 1.93 -5.03 13.97
C ALA A 422 3.01 -3.92 13.93
N ASN A 423 2.74 -2.83 13.23
CA ASN A 423 3.62 -1.66 13.19
C ASN A 423 3.75 -0.98 14.56
N LEU A 424 2.65 -0.84 15.30
CA LEU A 424 2.67 -0.32 16.67
C LEU A 424 3.52 -1.19 17.58
N HIS A 425 3.34 -2.52 17.55
CA HIS A 425 4.16 -3.45 18.33
C HIS A 425 5.65 -3.43 17.92
N LEU A 426 5.93 -3.26 16.62
CA LEU A 426 7.32 -3.09 16.15
C LEU A 426 7.94 -1.79 16.68
N ALA A 427 7.19 -0.69 16.66
CA ALA A 427 7.65 0.59 17.19
C ALA A 427 7.91 0.53 18.71
N GLU A 428 7.05 -0.14 19.48
CA GLU A 428 7.25 -0.37 20.91
C GLU A 428 8.50 -1.22 21.18
N ARG A 429 8.71 -2.31 20.41
CA ARG A 429 9.90 -3.14 20.53
C ARG A 429 11.18 -2.40 20.18
N LEU A 430 11.16 -1.60 19.10
CA LEU A 430 12.30 -0.75 18.72
C LEU A 430 12.66 0.20 19.85
N LYS A 431 11.68 0.90 20.43
CA LYS A 431 11.90 1.83 21.55
C LYS A 431 12.46 1.13 22.79
N ALA A 432 11.98 -0.08 23.08
CA ALA A 432 12.53 -0.88 24.18
C ALA A 432 13.98 -1.31 23.92
N GLN A 433 14.32 -1.73 22.70
CA GLN A 433 15.69 -2.09 22.31
C GLN A 433 16.63 -0.88 22.31
N GLU A 434 16.17 0.29 21.85
CA GLU A 434 16.94 1.54 21.93
C GLU A 434 17.27 1.91 23.40
N ALA A 435 16.29 1.77 24.30
CA ALA A 435 16.50 2.03 25.72
C ALA A 435 17.48 1.03 26.35
N GLU A 436 17.39 -0.26 25.99
CA GLU A 436 18.32 -1.29 26.46
C GLU A 436 19.74 -1.04 25.94
N LEU A 437 19.86 -0.68 24.66
CA LEU A 437 21.14 -0.35 24.03
C LEU A 437 21.78 0.88 24.69
N ALA A 438 20.99 1.94 24.96
CA ALA A 438 21.46 3.13 25.65
C ALA A 438 21.98 2.79 27.06
N GLN A 439 21.28 1.95 27.81
CA GLN A 439 21.70 1.50 29.12
C GLN A 439 22.98 0.64 29.08
N ALA A 440 23.08 -0.23 28.08
CA ALA A 440 24.28 -1.05 27.86
C ALA A 440 25.49 -0.16 27.50
N HIS A 441 25.28 0.84 26.67
CA HIS A 441 26.32 1.80 26.29
C HIS A 441 26.81 2.62 27.50
N GLU A 442 25.90 3.07 28.35
CA GLU A 442 26.23 3.80 29.57
C GLU A 442 27.06 2.93 30.54
N ARG A 443 26.70 1.65 30.66
CA ARG A 443 27.49 0.69 31.47
C ARG A 443 28.90 0.47 30.91
N LEU A 444 29.03 0.36 29.58
CA LEU A 444 30.32 0.23 28.93
C LEU A 444 31.22 1.43 29.16
N LEU A 445 30.66 2.65 29.02
CA LEU A 445 31.41 3.89 29.32
C LEU A 445 31.84 3.98 30.79
N ALA A 446 31.03 3.52 31.73
CA ALA A 446 31.39 3.48 33.14
C ALA A 446 32.56 2.51 33.38
N VAL A 447 32.53 1.32 32.80
CA VAL A 447 33.62 0.32 32.91
C VAL A 447 34.92 0.84 32.25
N GLU A 448 34.81 1.48 31.09
CA GLU A 448 35.97 2.04 30.38
C GLU A 448 36.64 3.16 31.22
N ARG A 449 35.83 4.02 31.84
CA ARG A 449 36.36 5.05 32.80
C ARG A 449 37.06 4.42 33.97
N GLU A 450 36.49 3.39 34.58
CA GLU A 450 37.12 2.69 35.71
C GLU A 450 38.43 2.03 35.30
N GLN A 451 38.48 1.38 34.15
CA GLN A 451 39.70 0.80 33.60
C GLN A 451 40.78 1.86 33.36
N THR A 452 40.40 3.00 32.79
CA THR A 452 41.33 4.11 32.52
C THR A 452 41.91 4.64 33.83
N LEU A 453 41.08 4.85 34.85
CA LEU A 453 41.52 5.27 36.17
C LEU A 453 42.47 4.25 36.82
N MET A 454 42.18 2.95 36.72
CA MET A 454 43.04 1.90 37.23
C MET A 454 44.41 1.86 36.51
N GLN A 455 44.39 1.99 35.18
CA GLN A 455 45.64 2.04 34.40
C GLN A 455 46.49 3.23 34.77
N GLU A 456 45.87 4.41 34.95
CA GLU A 456 46.57 5.61 35.37
C GLU A 456 47.15 5.46 36.77
N ARG A 457 46.38 4.90 37.70
CA ARG A 457 46.87 4.61 39.07
C ARG A 457 48.05 3.64 39.05
N GLN A 458 48.03 2.61 38.21
CA GLN A 458 49.15 1.68 38.09
C GLN A 458 50.39 2.34 37.48
N ARG A 459 50.19 3.27 36.52
CA ARG A 459 51.29 4.05 35.93
C ARG A 459 51.98 4.90 36.97
N LEU A 460 51.17 5.64 37.73
CA LEU A 460 51.68 6.51 38.79
C LEU A 460 52.42 5.73 39.89
N MET A 461 51.91 4.56 40.31
CA MET A 461 52.58 3.70 41.25
C MET A 461 53.94 3.21 40.74
N ARG A 462 54.09 2.91 39.45
CA ARG A 462 55.37 2.50 38.83
C ARG A 462 56.36 3.67 38.81
N GLU A 463 55.92 4.86 38.44
CA GLU A 463 56.76 6.07 38.44
C GLU A 463 57.24 6.46 39.83
N MET A 464 56.35 6.33 40.83
CA MET A 464 56.73 6.52 42.24
C MET A 464 57.74 5.47 42.71
N HIS A 465 57.52 4.19 42.38
CA HIS A 465 58.42 3.13 42.76
C HIS A 465 59.84 3.31 42.14
N ASP A 466 59.92 3.70 40.89
CA ASP A 466 61.18 3.86 40.18
C ASP A 466 61.91 5.15 40.57
N GLY A 467 61.20 6.20 40.91
CA GLY A 467 61.78 7.47 41.37
C GLY A 467 62.21 7.42 42.85
N VAL A 468 61.23 7.29 43.71
CA VAL A 468 61.42 7.35 45.17
C VAL A 468 62.07 6.09 45.73
N GLY A 469 61.65 4.90 45.15
CA GLY A 469 62.24 3.62 45.61
C GLY A 469 63.71 3.53 45.34
N SER A 470 64.16 4.01 44.15
CA SER A 470 65.60 3.97 43.80
C SER A 470 66.44 4.94 44.68
N SER A 471 65.90 6.09 45.01
CA SER A 471 66.55 7.07 45.84
C SER A 471 66.67 6.60 47.33
N LEU A 472 65.58 6.01 47.84
CA LEU A 472 65.57 5.38 49.15
C LEU A 472 66.52 4.17 49.24
N MET A 473 66.55 3.33 48.22
CA MET A 473 67.53 2.21 48.18
C MET A 473 68.94 2.67 48.08
N SER A 474 69.21 3.78 47.40
CA SER A 474 70.55 4.41 47.42
C SER A 474 70.94 4.93 48.81
N ALA A 475 70.01 5.56 49.47
CA ALA A 475 70.19 6.02 50.84
C ALA A 475 70.43 4.84 51.81
N LEU A 476 69.66 3.76 51.67
CA LEU A 476 69.81 2.57 52.54
C LEU A 476 71.16 1.91 52.34
N ARG A 477 71.63 1.79 51.09
CA ARG A 477 72.95 1.25 50.79
C ARG A 477 74.10 2.05 51.43
N VAL A 478 74.00 3.38 51.46
CA VAL A 478 75.02 4.22 52.08
C VAL A 478 75.07 3.97 53.58
N VAL A 479 73.89 3.73 54.21
CA VAL A 479 73.84 3.39 55.65
C VAL A 479 74.35 1.97 55.90
N GLU A 480 73.98 0.99 55.16
CA GLU A 480 74.37 -0.43 55.32
C GLU A 480 75.87 -0.66 55.16
N PHE A 481 76.47 0.02 54.20
CA PHE A 481 77.91 -0.17 53.90
C PHE A 481 78.83 0.72 54.77
N ASN A 482 78.30 1.37 55.84
CA ASN A 482 79.05 2.17 56.84
C ASN A 482 79.99 3.24 56.21
N GLN A 483 79.63 3.78 55.05
CA GLN A 483 80.35 4.87 54.38
C GLN A 483 79.86 6.25 54.80
N ALA A 484 79.30 6.35 56.02
CA ALA A 484 78.76 7.58 56.62
C ALA A 484 79.75 8.69 56.85
N GLY A 485 81.06 8.40 56.67
CA GLY A 485 82.07 9.44 56.83
C GLY A 485 82.37 10.26 55.58
N THR A 486 81.87 9.86 54.44
CA THR A 486 82.13 10.51 53.13
C THR A 486 80.89 11.01 52.37
N VAL A 487 79.69 10.71 52.90
CA VAL A 487 78.40 11.12 52.27
C VAL A 487 77.49 11.68 53.33
N ASP A 488 77.00 12.89 53.17
CA ASP A 488 75.99 13.51 54.03
C ASP A 488 74.62 12.85 53.89
N LEU A 489 74.31 11.94 54.80
CA LEU A 489 73.05 11.18 54.87
C LEU A 489 71.84 12.11 54.97
N VAL A 490 71.98 13.23 55.63
CA VAL A 490 70.90 14.23 55.78
C VAL A 490 70.59 14.84 54.40
N GLN A 491 71.61 15.11 53.61
CA GLN A 491 71.47 15.65 52.27
C GLN A 491 70.82 14.66 51.36
N LEU A 492 71.18 13.38 51.41
CA LEU A 492 70.57 12.32 50.58
C LEU A 492 69.10 12.08 50.92
N LEU A 493 68.73 12.07 52.17
CA LEU A 493 67.33 11.98 52.64
C LEU A 493 66.52 13.22 52.24
N GLN A 494 67.14 14.38 52.27
CA GLN A 494 66.53 15.63 51.84
C GLN A 494 66.26 15.60 50.33
N GLU A 495 67.20 15.09 49.54
CA GLU A 495 66.98 14.85 48.10
C GLU A 495 65.85 13.87 47.82
N CYS A 496 65.72 12.79 48.63
CA CYS A 496 64.56 11.85 48.50
C CYS A 496 63.23 12.49 48.85
N ILE A 497 63.17 13.33 49.88
CA ILE A 497 61.97 14.06 50.28
C ILE A 497 61.57 15.07 49.17
N ASP A 498 62.54 15.76 48.60
CA ASP A 498 62.34 16.72 47.56
C ASP A 498 61.84 16.01 46.24
N ASP A 499 62.37 14.83 45.93
CA ASP A 499 61.90 13.98 44.79
C ASP A 499 60.49 13.47 45.06
N LEU A 500 60.14 13.11 46.30
CA LEU A 500 58.79 12.68 46.65
C LEU A 500 57.79 13.85 46.54
N LYS A 501 58.16 15.02 47.06
CA LYS A 501 57.31 16.22 46.92
C LYS A 501 57.10 16.61 45.45
N LEU A 502 58.13 16.58 44.63
CA LEU A 502 58.05 16.83 43.21
C LEU A 502 57.11 15.82 42.47
N SER A 503 57.14 14.56 42.89
CA SER A 503 56.26 13.54 42.36
C SER A 503 54.80 13.73 42.77
N ILE A 504 54.56 14.19 44.02
CA ILE A 504 53.21 14.49 44.52
C ILE A 504 52.66 15.79 43.90
N ASP A 505 53.47 16.83 43.79
CA ASP A 505 53.07 18.09 43.17
C ASP A 505 52.76 17.94 41.68
N SER A 506 53.33 16.94 41.00
CA SER A 506 53.01 16.63 39.61
C SER A 506 51.66 15.93 39.43
N LEU A 507 51.01 15.53 40.54
CA LEU A 507 49.65 14.92 40.53
C LEU A 507 48.53 15.95 40.68
N GLU A 508 48.83 17.19 41.07
CA GLU A 508 47.83 18.25 41.03
C GLU A 508 47.67 18.76 39.59
N PRO A 509 46.44 18.92 39.11
CA PRO A 509 46.17 19.50 37.81
C PRO A 509 46.40 21.01 37.85
N LEU A 510 47.66 21.42 37.86
CA LEU A 510 48.06 22.80 37.60
C LEU A 510 48.11 22.99 36.07
N ASP A 511 47.60 24.10 35.61
CA ASP A 511 47.90 24.58 34.25
C ASP A 511 49.42 24.60 34.12
N CYS A 512 50.01 23.63 33.39
CA CYS A 512 51.44 23.46 33.29
C CYS A 512 52.02 24.57 32.40
N ASP A 513 52.18 25.77 32.99
CA ASP A 513 52.86 26.90 32.36
C ASP A 513 54.35 26.88 32.76
N LEU A 514 55.22 27.05 31.75
CA LEU A 514 56.67 27.06 31.96
C LEU A 514 57.10 28.14 32.95
N LEU A 515 56.46 29.32 32.93
CA LEU A 515 56.77 30.40 33.87
C LEU A 515 56.39 30.02 35.31
N ALA A 516 55.26 29.36 35.50
CA ALA A 516 54.84 28.87 36.82
C ALA A 516 55.81 27.79 37.33
N LEU A 517 56.29 26.89 36.43
CA LEU A 517 57.29 25.90 36.81
C LEU A 517 58.64 26.53 37.25
N LEU A 518 59.11 27.54 36.50
CA LEU A 518 60.33 28.27 36.85
C LEU A 518 60.18 29.04 38.10
N ALA A 519 59.04 29.68 38.36
CA ALA A 519 58.74 30.38 39.64
C ALA A 519 58.76 29.38 40.80
N GLY A 520 58.14 28.19 40.64
CA GLY A 520 58.21 27.12 41.65
C GLY A 520 59.64 26.64 41.93
N LEU A 521 60.46 26.53 40.87
CA LEU A 521 61.86 26.14 40.98
C LEU A 521 62.67 27.21 41.77
N ARG A 522 62.46 28.48 41.43
CA ARG A 522 63.07 29.61 42.14
C ARG A 522 62.70 29.58 43.62
N TYR A 523 61.42 29.45 43.96
CA TYR A 523 60.96 29.42 45.35
C TYR A 523 61.60 28.30 46.15
N ARG A 524 61.79 27.13 45.56
CA ARG A 524 62.37 25.98 46.26
C ARG A 524 63.88 26.00 46.37
N LEU A 525 64.59 26.38 45.32
CA LEU A 525 66.06 26.33 45.25
C LEU A 525 66.72 27.66 45.70
N GLY A 526 65.96 28.77 45.64
CA GLY A 526 66.51 30.09 46.09
C GLY A 526 67.17 30.07 47.40
N PRO A 527 66.51 29.65 48.52
CA PRO A 527 67.12 29.57 49.82
C PRO A 527 68.38 28.69 49.90
N ARG A 528 68.40 27.62 49.05
CA ARG A 528 69.56 26.69 48.99
C ARG A 528 70.76 27.30 48.27
N LEU A 529 70.51 28.09 47.24
CA LEU A 529 71.49 28.84 46.49
C LEU A 529 72.10 29.95 47.36
N GLU A 530 71.24 30.68 48.04
CA GLU A 530 71.66 31.72 48.97
C GLU A 530 72.46 31.13 50.14
N GLY A 531 72.03 29.98 50.70
CA GLY A 531 72.78 29.24 51.74
C GLY A 531 74.16 28.73 51.31
N ALA A 532 74.33 28.45 49.98
CA ALA A 532 75.60 28.12 49.39
C ALA A 532 76.46 29.36 49.03
N GLY A 533 76.02 30.58 49.35
CA GLY A 533 76.75 31.82 49.06
C GLY A 533 76.63 32.32 47.63
N LEU A 534 75.64 31.84 46.85
CA LEU A 534 75.42 32.19 45.47
C LEU A 534 74.34 33.25 45.36
N ARG A 535 74.58 34.30 44.59
CA ARG A 535 73.57 35.31 44.23
C ARG A 535 72.82 34.91 42.99
N LEU A 536 71.50 34.80 43.12
CA LEU A 536 70.63 34.42 42.00
C LEU A 536 69.98 35.64 41.30
N HIS A 537 70.36 35.93 40.10
CA HIS A 537 69.78 36.93 39.23
C HIS A 537 68.69 36.26 38.35
N TRP A 538 67.47 36.74 38.48
CA TRP A 538 66.32 36.13 37.83
C TRP A 538 65.72 37.07 36.78
N GLU A 539 66.06 36.85 35.49
CA GLU A 539 65.68 37.68 34.37
C GLU A 539 64.75 36.90 33.45
N VAL A 540 63.61 36.46 33.99
CA VAL A 540 62.61 35.68 33.26
C VAL A 540 61.61 36.62 32.64
N SER A 541 61.46 36.59 31.31
CA SER A 541 60.48 37.32 30.50
C SER A 541 59.25 36.47 30.18
N ASP A 542 58.16 37.13 29.77
CA ASP A 542 56.95 36.46 29.35
C ASP A 542 57.21 35.55 28.13
N LEU A 543 56.65 34.34 28.14
CA LEU A 543 56.86 33.31 27.14
C LEU A 543 55.53 32.82 26.56
N PRO A 544 55.48 32.44 25.29
CA PRO A 544 54.30 31.80 24.75
C PRO A 544 54.05 30.44 25.44
N ALA A 545 52.76 30.11 25.64
CA ALA A 545 52.35 28.83 26.20
C ALA A 545 52.86 27.67 25.36
N LEU A 546 53.25 26.58 26.02
CA LEU A 546 53.67 25.33 25.39
C LEU A 546 52.53 24.32 25.50
N PRO A 547 51.69 24.12 24.44
CA PRO A 547 50.50 23.27 24.51
C PRO A 547 50.77 21.81 24.86
N TRP A 548 52.02 21.38 24.65
CA TRP A 548 52.48 20.03 24.94
C TRP A 548 53.08 19.83 26.32
N LEU A 549 53.15 20.87 27.13
CA LEU A 549 53.73 20.82 28.46
C LEU A 549 52.74 20.21 29.45
N ASP A 550 52.58 18.91 29.40
CA ASP A 550 51.83 18.12 30.37
C ASP A 550 52.61 17.90 31.68
N ALA A 551 52.01 17.29 32.65
CA ALA A 551 52.63 17.02 33.95
C ALA A 551 53.93 16.22 33.82
N GLN A 552 54.03 15.29 32.88
CA GLN A 552 55.23 14.50 32.66
C GLN A 552 56.34 15.33 32.01
N ALA A 553 56.01 16.13 31.02
CA ALA A 553 56.96 17.03 30.38
C ALA A 553 57.47 18.08 31.37
N ALA A 554 56.61 18.64 32.19
CA ALA A 554 56.94 19.57 33.24
C ALA A 554 57.95 18.97 34.24
N LEU A 555 57.74 17.72 34.64
CA LEU A 555 58.67 17.01 35.51
C LEU A 555 60.05 16.84 34.86
N HIS A 556 60.11 16.53 33.56
CA HIS A 556 61.39 16.43 32.83
C HIS A 556 62.10 17.77 32.77
N VAL A 557 61.40 18.87 32.49
CA VAL A 557 61.97 20.23 32.50
C VAL A 557 62.55 20.58 33.89
N LEU A 558 61.76 20.39 34.94
CA LEU A 558 62.18 20.65 36.30
C LEU A 558 63.42 19.84 36.70
N ARG A 559 63.46 18.56 36.38
CA ARG A 559 64.62 17.71 36.70
C ARG A 559 65.87 18.10 35.92
N ILE A 560 65.75 18.55 34.68
CA ILE A 560 66.88 19.08 33.91
C ILE A 560 67.44 20.32 34.56
N LEU A 561 66.61 21.30 34.90
CA LEU A 561 67.03 22.57 35.50
C LEU A 561 67.58 22.39 36.95
N GLN A 562 66.94 21.51 37.72
CA GLN A 562 67.38 21.14 39.05
C GLN A 562 68.81 20.51 39.03
N GLU A 563 69.05 19.60 38.08
CA GLU A 563 70.37 19.00 37.95
C GLU A 563 71.43 20.02 37.50
N VAL A 564 71.07 20.97 36.61
CA VAL A 564 71.96 22.06 36.22
C VAL A 564 72.35 22.92 37.39
N LEU A 565 71.37 23.39 38.17
CA LEU A 565 71.60 24.24 39.34
C LEU A 565 72.36 23.50 40.45
N THR A 566 72.12 22.22 40.66
CA THR A 566 72.84 21.36 41.61
C THR A 566 74.30 21.18 41.16
N ASN A 567 74.54 21.04 39.89
CA ASN A 567 75.90 20.91 39.31
C ASN A 567 76.66 22.24 39.50
N ILE A 568 76.02 23.40 39.35
CA ILE A 568 76.63 24.68 39.61
C ILE A 568 77.02 24.80 41.09
N ILE A 569 76.12 24.46 42.00
CA ILE A 569 76.38 24.47 43.43
C ILE A 569 77.58 23.57 43.79
N LYS A 570 77.67 22.37 43.26
CA LYS A 570 78.65 21.34 43.63
C LYS A 570 79.99 21.52 42.94
N HIS A 571 80.01 22.07 41.72
CA HIS A 571 81.23 21.95 40.91
C HIS A 571 81.74 23.23 40.26
N SER A 572 80.93 24.33 40.16
CA SER A 572 81.37 25.52 39.43
C SER A 572 82.23 26.48 40.25
N GLY A 573 82.03 26.52 41.54
CA GLY A 573 82.67 27.54 42.43
C GLY A 573 82.21 28.95 42.08
N ALA A 574 81.07 29.12 41.48
CA ALA A 574 80.46 30.40 41.11
C ALA A 574 80.05 31.23 42.33
N ARG A 575 79.88 32.50 42.12
CA ARG A 575 79.32 33.47 43.14
C ARG A 575 77.98 34.02 42.62
N GLU A 576 77.78 34.08 41.36
CA GLU A 576 76.56 34.60 40.72
C GLU A 576 76.01 33.60 39.70
N ILE A 577 74.66 33.45 39.71
CA ILE A 577 73.94 32.69 38.75
C ILE A 577 72.85 33.57 38.13
N THR A 578 72.75 33.61 36.82
CA THR A 578 71.69 34.32 36.09
C THR A 578 70.85 33.34 35.36
N VAL A 579 69.54 33.38 35.58
CA VAL A 579 68.56 32.60 34.83
C VAL A 579 67.78 33.55 33.94
N ARG A 580 67.79 33.30 32.61
CA ARG A 580 67.11 34.08 31.59
C ARG A 580 66.20 33.18 30.71
N THR A 581 65.12 33.77 30.28
CA THR A 581 64.23 33.15 29.27
C THR A 581 64.14 34.01 28.03
N ALA A 582 64.07 33.39 26.85
CA ALA A 582 63.87 34.09 25.58
C ALA A 582 63.12 33.22 24.57
N GLN A 583 62.43 33.84 23.65
CA GLN A 583 61.89 33.15 22.49
C GLN A 583 62.92 33.22 21.36
N VAL A 584 63.45 32.06 20.93
CA VAL A 584 64.54 32.01 19.94
C VAL A 584 64.27 30.86 18.98
N PRO A 585 64.25 31.11 17.66
CA PRO A 585 64.14 30.03 16.69
C PRO A 585 65.46 29.25 16.60
N LEU A 586 65.37 27.94 16.47
CA LEU A 586 66.51 27.06 16.27
C LEU A 586 66.23 26.12 15.09
N ASP A 587 67.13 26.02 14.14
CA ASP A 587 67.00 25.23 12.91
C ASP A 587 65.68 25.50 12.14
N GLY A 588 65.23 26.77 12.11
CA GLY A 588 63.95 27.16 11.45
C GLY A 588 62.68 26.86 12.24
N ARG A 589 62.77 26.32 13.46
CA ARG A 589 61.65 26.06 14.34
C ARG A 589 61.54 27.12 15.42
N ALA A 590 60.32 27.65 15.61
CA ALA A 590 60.06 28.54 16.73
C ALA A 590 60.16 27.76 18.04
N GLY A 591 60.78 28.38 19.04
CA GLY A 591 60.98 27.73 20.33
C GLY A 591 61.26 28.74 21.46
N VAL A 592 61.26 28.25 22.67
CA VAL A 592 61.65 28.96 23.87
C VAL A 592 62.91 28.39 24.42
N GLN A 593 63.76 29.25 24.97
CA GLN A 593 64.99 28.80 25.65
C GLN A 593 65.04 29.29 27.11
N VAL A 594 65.57 28.45 27.96
CA VAL A 594 65.95 28.78 29.32
C VAL A 594 67.50 28.76 29.36
N LEU A 595 68.09 29.89 29.71
CA LEU A 595 69.50 30.09 29.83
C LEU A 595 69.88 30.13 31.35
N VAL A 596 70.89 29.38 31.73
CA VAL A 596 71.48 29.44 33.05
C VAL A 596 72.97 29.76 32.90
N GLU A 597 73.38 30.92 33.41
CA GLU A 597 74.77 31.37 33.31
C GLU A 597 75.35 31.44 34.71
N ASP A 598 76.58 31.02 34.92
CA ASP A 598 77.32 31.13 36.14
C ASP A 598 78.69 31.72 35.86
N ASP A 599 79.26 32.39 36.86
CA ASP A 599 80.58 33.05 36.87
C ASP A 599 81.70 32.13 37.35
N GLY A 600 81.49 30.82 37.41
CA GLY A 600 82.41 29.85 37.94
C GLY A 600 83.49 29.38 36.97
N HIS A 601 84.22 28.37 37.38
CA HIS A 601 85.27 27.77 36.55
C HIS A 601 84.70 27.17 35.29
N PRO A 602 85.39 27.32 34.13
CA PRO A 602 84.94 26.75 32.87
C PRO A 602 84.72 25.23 32.94
N PHE A 603 83.51 24.80 32.55
CA PHE A 603 83.14 23.40 32.57
C PHE A 603 83.82 22.66 31.40
N ASP A 604 84.81 21.80 31.76
CA ASP A 604 85.46 20.89 30.76
C ASP A 604 84.76 19.54 30.78
N ARG A 605 84.01 19.26 29.71
CA ARG A 605 83.26 18.03 29.48
C ARG A 605 84.13 16.77 29.48
N ALA A 606 85.41 16.88 29.06
CA ALA A 606 86.35 15.74 28.97
C ALA A 606 86.88 15.34 30.36
N ARG A 607 86.92 16.26 31.31
CA ARG A 607 87.45 16.06 32.69
C ARG A 607 86.35 15.82 33.74
N ALA A 608 85.04 15.74 33.32
CA ALA A 608 83.97 15.54 34.27
C ALA A 608 84.12 14.20 35.04
N PRO A 609 83.96 14.20 36.41
CA PRO A 609 83.98 12.97 37.20
C PRO A 609 82.96 11.93 36.74
N THR A 610 83.20 10.65 37.07
CA THR A 610 82.36 9.54 36.68
C THR A 610 80.91 9.70 37.15
N GLU A 611 80.68 10.31 38.29
CA GLU A 611 79.32 10.63 38.79
C GLU A 611 78.64 11.74 38.01
N GLY A 612 79.36 12.78 37.58
CA GLY A 612 78.84 13.84 36.73
C GLY A 612 78.43 13.37 35.33
N ARG A 613 79.02 12.27 34.81
CA ARG A 613 78.64 11.67 33.53
C ARG A 613 77.27 11.04 33.53
N LYS A 614 76.79 10.50 34.69
CA LYS A 614 75.41 9.94 34.81
C LYS A 614 74.35 11.05 34.81
N GLY A 615 74.58 12.17 35.51
CA GLY A 615 73.68 13.32 35.51
C GLY A 615 73.51 13.93 34.14
N LEU A 616 74.63 14.12 33.40
CA LEU A 616 74.57 14.59 31.99
C LEU A 616 73.85 13.64 31.05
N ALA A 617 74.02 12.31 31.21
CA ALA A 617 73.31 11.29 30.42
C ALA A 617 71.81 11.34 30.69
N ASN A 618 71.41 11.44 31.94
CA ASN A 618 69.99 11.56 32.37
C ASN A 618 69.35 12.84 31.83
N MET A 619 70.02 13.99 31.91
CA MET A 619 69.52 15.24 31.31
C MET A 619 69.30 15.11 29.80
N ARG A 620 70.20 14.46 29.07
CA ARG A 620 70.02 14.21 27.62
C ARG A 620 68.87 13.32 27.31
N THR A 621 68.67 12.23 28.05
CA THR A 621 67.52 11.33 27.86
C THR A 621 66.20 12.08 28.08
N ARG A 622 66.12 12.92 29.13
CA ARG A 622 64.96 13.74 29.39
C ARG A 622 64.71 14.81 28.32
N ALA A 623 65.80 15.46 27.83
CA ALA A 623 65.70 16.44 26.76
C ALA A 623 65.22 15.80 25.44
N LEU A 624 65.68 14.60 25.13
CA LEU A 624 65.22 13.84 23.95
C LEU A 624 63.73 13.53 24.08
N ALA A 625 63.25 13.12 25.24
CA ALA A 625 61.81 12.90 25.52
C ALA A 625 60.97 14.17 25.32
N LEU A 626 61.56 15.33 25.54
CA LEU A 626 60.94 16.64 25.32
C LEU A 626 61.11 17.17 23.89
N GLN A 627 61.85 16.51 22.99
CA GLN A 627 62.35 17.04 21.72
C GLN A 627 63.11 18.35 21.91
N ALA A 628 63.71 18.56 23.09
CA ALA A 628 64.46 19.71 23.47
C ALA A 628 65.96 19.53 23.14
N ARG A 629 66.69 20.66 23.03
CA ARG A 629 68.13 20.66 22.88
C ARG A 629 68.82 21.23 24.10
N LEU A 630 69.92 20.60 24.50
CA LEU A 630 70.81 21.04 25.54
C LEU A 630 72.14 21.46 24.94
N ASP A 631 72.62 22.62 25.38
CA ASP A 631 73.94 23.09 24.99
C ASP A 631 74.70 23.65 26.20
N TRP A 632 76.01 23.51 26.21
CA TRP A 632 76.93 24.04 27.20
C TRP A 632 78.03 24.78 26.47
N ALA A 633 78.16 26.06 26.70
CA ALA A 633 79.18 26.90 26.12
C ALA A 633 80.00 27.62 27.27
N PRO A 634 81.33 27.57 27.20
CA PRO A 634 82.18 28.37 28.09
C PRO A 634 82.04 29.86 27.76
N LEU A 635 81.93 30.72 28.74
CA LEU A 635 82.00 32.18 28.62
C LEU A 635 83.37 32.69 29.06
N ALA A 636 83.73 33.93 28.72
CA ALA A 636 85.00 34.60 29.14
C ALA A 636 85.18 34.74 30.64
N GLY A 637 84.31 34.30 31.50
CA GLY A 637 84.32 34.32 32.92
C GLY A 637 83.29 33.44 33.59
N GLY A 638 82.96 32.24 32.97
CA GLY A 638 81.94 31.35 33.50
C GLY A 638 81.45 30.35 32.52
N ASN A 639 80.22 29.85 32.70
CA ASN A 639 79.57 28.88 31.85
C ASN A 639 78.15 29.32 31.50
N ARG A 640 77.70 28.87 30.36
CA ARG A 640 76.31 29.00 29.89
C ARG A 640 75.72 27.63 29.57
N PHE A 641 74.64 27.32 30.25
CA PHE A 641 73.74 26.22 29.90
C PHE A 641 72.53 26.74 29.19
N THR A 642 72.15 26.06 28.13
CA THR A 642 70.97 26.40 27.33
C THR A 642 70.06 25.18 27.21
N LEU A 643 68.79 25.34 27.63
CA LEU A 643 67.71 24.41 27.37
C LEU A 643 66.76 25.09 26.38
N TRP A 644 66.76 24.59 25.13
CA TRP A 644 65.85 25.05 24.09
C TRP A 644 64.73 24.02 23.90
N MET A 645 63.50 24.49 23.83
CA MET A 645 62.28 23.69 23.66
C MET A 645 61.43 24.23 22.52
N PRO A 646 60.90 23.35 21.62
CA PRO A 646 60.07 23.79 20.50
C PRO A 646 58.71 24.26 21.01
N LEU A 647 58.09 25.28 20.34
CA LEU A 647 56.68 25.68 20.61
C LEU A 647 55.72 24.57 20.25
N GLU A 648 55.98 23.86 19.17
CA GLU A 648 55.17 22.71 18.72
C GLU A 648 56.10 21.49 18.59
N ARG A 649 55.66 20.34 19.11
CA ARG A 649 56.34 19.07 18.90
C ARG A 649 56.02 18.50 17.55
N ALA A 650 57.00 17.93 16.85
CA ALA A 650 56.71 17.11 15.70
C ALA A 650 55.90 15.88 16.17
N GLY A 651 54.74 15.63 15.57
CA GLY A 651 53.96 14.45 15.87
C GLY A 651 54.78 13.17 15.78
N PRO A 652 54.35 12.09 16.45
CA PRO A 652 55.04 10.82 16.47
C PRO A 652 55.19 10.19 15.10
#